data_f38607c6bf7f0c21a792a25d8f67ff95
#
_entry.id   f38607c6bf7f0c21a792a25d8f67ff95
#
_cell.length_a   1.000
_cell.length_b   1.000
_cell.length_c   1.000
_cell.angle_alpha   90.00
_cell.angle_beta   90.00
_cell.angle_gamma   90.00
#
_symmetry.space_group_name_H-M   'P 1'
#
loop_
_entity.id
_entity.type
_entity.pdbx_description
1 polymer ?
#
loop_
_entity_poly.entity_id
_entity_poly.type
_entity_poly.pdbx_seq_one_letter_code
_entity_poly.pdbx_strand_id
1 'polypeptide(L)'
;MKRIICIATLCAALIASCERPVNPEPQPGPSGNGKTYICHLPIIENGKAAWVPGDKILFHGGSTDNQKIVTLKAEDIIDDTLFTVDLSDLKAFKPKVGKAKYFAAYPADLVKNEGQCGDMNTFVQTNNLLLSGYDVAKDTIAFKYIVGGLVFTVEGDFDSYELLGNYGETVGYDKVSCRIGDKFNVPGMNQEGKKTSLSGPVVSDGVTANKLYFPYPHPDFQDGYKFYLCKDGERVMVMEGDNLDINRDSFLDLGNITSLLTENAVSDGSEHNPEVLPDYSHLNHISFTECDNIFPNPERGFYFTQSFKSASASLLTASKIEQNRLQNRTICYLGFYPKKYMDGHIADDFIQMVRNNMQVLRENGAKCIMRFAYSDSENEKPWDPTPEVVQMHIADIKPVLQEYSDVIMCLQAGFVGVWGEWYYTENFEFAPSTPEEHVLREQVTDAMLEALPAERSIGLRTPMFKRNMYASSYRDTLTLATAYNGSDKARVSGFNDCFGASSTDQGTFENIASREYWKNDTRYTLMGGETCAVSSYCECDVTLQDCEDYHWTYLNIEYNRQVHNVWKDGGCWDEIERRLGYRLSFADVYHSTPAAGQDMTVALQIKNSGFAAPMNGRAVELILVDGNGKKTVYELNDVDPRYWFAGRTINIEKAISIPADASGKCTLYLNLPDPKPTLHDNPRFSIRLANDGVWNDDLGYNKVMEFNL
;
A
#
# COMPACT_ATOMS: atom_id res chain seq x y z
N MET A 1 34.06 -19.46 12.62
CA MET A 1 34.76 -18.34 11.97
C MET A 1 35.54 -18.86 10.78
N LYS A 2 34.92 -19.02 9.62
CA LYS A 2 35.47 -19.24 8.27
C LYS A 2 34.35 -19.82 7.40
N ARG A 3 33.45 -18.95 6.90
CA ARG A 3 32.51 -19.18 5.79
C ARG A 3 31.56 -17.98 5.63
N ILE A 4 32.11 -16.77 5.55
CA ILE A 4 31.41 -15.57 5.11
C ILE A 4 32.48 -14.67 4.45
N ILE A 5 33.01 -15.06 3.32
CA ILE A 5 33.78 -14.22 2.39
C ILE A 5 33.80 -14.98 1.06
N CYS A 6 32.72 -14.96 0.30
CA CYS A 6 32.73 -15.36 -1.12
C CYS A 6 31.47 -14.88 -1.89
N ILE A 7 30.62 -14.02 -1.34
CA ILE A 7 29.47 -13.47 -2.08
C ILE A 7 29.63 -11.99 -2.39
N ALA A 8 30.60 -11.31 -1.80
CA ALA A 8 30.83 -9.88 -2.03
C ALA A 8 31.70 -9.53 -3.24
N THR A 9 32.15 -10.50 -4.02
CA THR A 9 33.09 -10.26 -5.15
C THR A 9 32.45 -10.46 -6.53
N LEU A 10 31.19 -10.92 -6.60
CA LEU A 10 30.48 -11.03 -7.88
C LEU A 10 29.54 -9.84 -8.15
N CYS A 11 29.16 -9.08 -7.13
CA CYS A 11 28.35 -7.85 -7.31
C CYS A 11 29.15 -6.62 -7.71
N ALA A 12 30.48 -6.64 -7.66
CA ALA A 12 31.32 -5.49 -8.00
C ALA A 12 31.72 -5.41 -9.48
N ALA A 13 31.35 -6.38 -10.30
CA ALA A 13 31.65 -6.39 -11.75
C ALA A 13 30.46 -5.95 -12.64
N LEU A 14 29.29 -5.64 -12.05
CA LEU A 14 28.09 -5.22 -12.77
C LEU A 14 27.75 -3.71 -12.61
N ILE A 15 28.59 -2.93 -11.93
CA ILE A 15 28.36 -1.47 -11.72
C ILE A 15 29.17 -0.59 -12.70
N ALA A 16 29.79 -1.15 -13.69
CA ALA A 16 30.61 -0.38 -14.64
C ALA A 16 30.15 -0.53 -16.10
N SER A 17 28.87 -0.18 -16.38
CA SER A 17 28.46 0.30 -17.72
C SER A 17 27.01 0.71 -17.78
N CYS A 18 26.59 1.71 -17.03
CA CYS A 18 25.36 2.45 -17.29
C CYS A 18 25.69 3.79 -17.98
N GLU A 19 26.40 3.75 -19.11
CA GLU A 19 26.18 4.74 -20.14
C GLU A 19 25.07 4.18 -21.04
N ARG A 20 23.89 4.84 -21.06
CA ARG A 20 22.82 4.51 -21.99
C ARG A 20 23.41 4.43 -23.40
N PRO A 21 23.25 3.33 -24.13
CA PRO A 21 23.48 3.38 -25.56
C PRO A 21 22.42 4.35 -26.11
N VAL A 22 22.83 5.55 -26.42
CA VAL A 22 22.05 6.45 -27.28
C VAL A 22 22.01 5.70 -28.61
N ASN A 23 20.86 5.10 -28.91
CA ASN A 23 20.62 4.55 -30.24
C ASN A 23 20.90 5.68 -31.21
N PRO A 24 21.93 5.58 -32.10
CA PRO A 24 22.19 6.63 -33.05
C PRO A 24 20.92 6.83 -33.88
N GLU A 25 20.50 8.08 -34.05
CA GLU A 25 19.44 8.38 -35.02
C GLU A 25 19.80 7.66 -36.34
N PRO A 26 18.86 6.96 -36.97
CA PRO A 26 19.15 6.23 -38.18
C PRO A 26 19.76 7.19 -39.20
N GLN A 27 21.00 6.94 -39.57
CA GLN A 27 21.65 7.71 -40.66
C GLN A 27 20.82 7.52 -41.92
N PRO A 28 20.52 8.56 -42.68
CA PRO A 28 19.76 8.45 -43.91
C PRO A 28 20.50 7.49 -44.87
N GLY A 29 19.93 6.30 -45.05
CA GLY A 29 20.34 5.36 -46.08
C GLY A 29 20.04 5.89 -47.49
N PRO A 30 20.35 5.10 -48.54
CA PRO A 30 20.00 5.49 -49.90
C PRO A 30 18.52 5.81 -50.01
N SER A 31 18.17 6.98 -50.57
CA SER A 31 16.79 7.44 -50.69
C SER A 31 16.04 6.68 -51.79
N GLY A 32 14.81 6.25 -51.48
CA GLY A 32 13.90 5.67 -52.46
C GLY A 32 13.46 6.72 -53.53
N ASN A 33 12.75 6.27 -54.55
CA ASN A 33 12.33 7.08 -55.70
C ASN A 33 10.99 7.83 -55.48
N GLY A 34 10.51 7.99 -54.27
CA GLY A 34 9.26 8.69 -53.87
C GLY A 34 8.01 7.82 -53.89
N LYS A 35 8.12 6.57 -54.30
CA LYS A 35 7.06 5.51 -54.23
C LYS A 35 7.57 4.27 -53.51
N THR A 36 8.84 3.99 -53.58
CA THR A 36 9.54 2.91 -52.91
C THR A 36 10.19 3.45 -51.65
N TYR A 37 9.88 2.82 -50.52
CA TYR A 37 10.46 3.15 -49.22
C TYR A 37 11.51 2.14 -48.79
N ILE A 38 12.55 2.62 -48.13
CA ILE A 38 13.57 1.79 -47.48
C ILE A 38 13.17 1.68 -46.00
N CYS A 39 13.08 0.45 -45.52
CA CYS A 39 12.64 0.12 -44.18
C CYS A 39 13.82 -0.37 -43.34
N HIS A 40 14.04 0.22 -42.19
CA HIS A 40 15.14 -0.05 -41.27
C HIS A 40 14.69 -0.84 -40.03
N LEU A 41 15.33 -1.99 -39.80
CA LEU A 41 15.22 -2.75 -38.57
C LEU A 41 16.13 -2.14 -37.48
N PRO A 42 15.64 -1.84 -36.27
CA PRO A 42 16.51 -1.47 -35.15
C PRO A 42 17.33 -2.69 -34.70
N ILE A 43 18.61 -2.53 -34.56
CA ILE A 43 19.50 -3.57 -34.05
C ILE A 43 19.58 -3.43 -32.55
N ILE A 44 19.06 -4.42 -31.82
CA ILE A 44 19.22 -4.53 -30.38
C ILE A 44 19.59 -5.97 -30.02
N GLU A 45 20.35 -6.13 -28.94
CA GLU A 45 20.73 -7.44 -28.44
C GLU A 45 19.50 -8.28 -28.12
N ASN A 46 19.50 -9.56 -28.53
CA ASN A 46 18.37 -10.48 -28.40
C ASN A 46 17.06 -10.07 -29.11
N GLY A 47 17.04 -8.98 -29.85
CA GLY A 47 15.93 -8.59 -30.70
C GLY A 47 15.82 -9.43 -31.98
N LYS A 48 15.05 -8.94 -32.96
CA LYS A 48 15.02 -9.53 -34.29
C LYS A 48 16.35 -9.26 -35.00
N ALA A 49 17.07 -10.31 -35.35
CA ALA A 49 18.41 -10.21 -35.90
C ALA A 49 18.43 -9.74 -37.37
N ALA A 50 17.45 -10.15 -38.18
CA ALA A 50 17.38 -9.83 -39.59
C ALA A 50 15.95 -9.88 -40.13
N TRP A 51 15.70 -9.14 -41.21
CA TRP A 51 14.54 -9.37 -42.09
C TRP A 51 14.75 -10.65 -42.89
N VAL A 52 13.71 -11.46 -42.95
CA VAL A 52 13.80 -12.73 -43.71
C VAL A 52 12.62 -12.87 -44.70
N PRO A 53 12.80 -13.60 -45.80
CA PRO A 53 11.70 -13.90 -46.70
C PRO A 53 10.56 -14.61 -45.97
N GLY A 54 9.35 -14.12 -46.17
CA GLY A 54 8.14 -14.59 -45.47
C GLY A 54 7.69 -13.69 -44.32
N ASP A 55 8.53 -12.74 -43.85
CA ASP A 55 8.08 -11.73 -42.89
C ASP A 55 6.89 -10.93 -43.43
N LYS A 56 5.84 -10.81 -42.64
CA LYS A 56 4.62 -10.06 -42.99
C LYS A 56 4.53 -8.77 -42.23
N ILE A 57 4.49 -7.67 -42.94
CA ILE A 57 4.45 -6.32 -42.38
C ILE A 57 3.15 -5.64 -42.83
N LEU A 58 2.43 -5.05 -41.89
CA LEU A 58 1.29 -4.19 -42.17
C LEU A 58 1.77 -2.77 -42.42
N PHE A 59 1.37 -2.20 -43.56
CA PHE A 59 1.55 -0.76 -43.86
C PHE A 59 0.19 -0.09 -43.98
N HIS A 60 0.06 1.14 -43.46
CA HIS A 60 -1.16 1.93 -43.63
C HIS A 60 -0.91 3.42 -43.71
N GLY A 61 -1.82 4.13 -44.40
CA GLY A 61 -1.79 5.58 -44.58
C GLY A 61 -2.85 6.29 -43.71
N GLY A 62 -3.05 5.84 -42.47
CA GLY A 62 -3.87 6.52 -41.48
C GLY A 62 -5.35 6.14 -41.45
N SER A 63 -5.79 5.09 -42.18
CA SER A 63 -7.13 4.53 -42.04
C SER A 63 -7.13 3.01 -42.31
N THR A 64 -8.10 2.30 -41.74
CA THR A 64 -8.27 0.85 -41.91
C THR A 64 -8.57 0.45 -43.36
N ASP A 65 -9.19 1.35 -44.14
CA ASP A 65 -9.49 1.12 -45.57
C ASP A 65 -8.27 1.43 -46.46
N ASN A 66 -7.18 1.94 -45.92
CA ASN A 66 -6.01 2.38 -46.64
C ASN A 66 -4.77 1.68 -46.06
N GLN A 67 -4.77 0.37 -46.13
CA GLN A 67 -3.70 -0.48 -45.59
C GLN A 67 -3.43 -1.67 -46.55
N LYS A 68 -2.21 -2.23 -46.41
CA LYS A 68 -1.83 -3.49 -47.06
C LYS A 68 -0.86 -4.29 -46.20
N ILE A 69 -0.95 -5.61 -46.31
CA ILE A 69 0.06 -6.52 -45.75
C ILE A 69 1.05 -6.86 -46.88
N VAL A 70 2.33 -6.65 -46.59
CA VAL A 70 3.41 -7.04 -47.50
C VAL A 70 4.13 -8.23 -46.87
N THR A 71 4.23 -9.31 -47.68
CA THR A 71 5.07 -10.47 -47.35
C THR A 71 6.42 -10.28 -48.03
N LEU A 72 7.50 -10.19 -47.28
CA LEU A 72 8.83 -9.97 -47.83
C LEU A 72 9.27 -11.16 -48.69
N LYS A 73 9.85 -10.86 -49.84
CA LYS A 73 10.56 -11.81 -50.69
C LYS A 73 12.06 -11.56 -50.61
N ALA A 74 12.85 -12.53 -51.04
CA ALA A 74 14.34 -12.38 -51.06
C ALA A 74 14.80 -11.15 -51.82
N GLU A 75 14.07 -10.80 -52.91
CA GLU A 75 14.37 -9.64 -53.77
C GLU A 75 14.06 -8.29 -53.13
N ASP A 76 13.22 -8.25 -52.11
CA ASP A 76 12.88 -7.03 -51.38
C ASP A 76 13.92 -6.68 -50.28
N ILE A 77 14.71 -7.67 -49.86
CA ILE A 77 15.65 -7.55 -48.75
C ILE A 77 16.98 -7.11 -49.33
N ILE A 78 17.52 -5.98 -48.84
CA ILE A 78 18.80 -5.42 -49.21
C ILE A 78 19.94 -6.04 -48.39
N ASP A 79 19.73 -6.11 -47.08
CA ASP A 79 20.61 -6.75 -46.11
C ASP A 79 19.79 -7.18 -44.88
N ASP A 80 20.44 -7.69 -43.85
CA ASP A 80 19.80 -8.17 -42.63
C ASP A 80 18.90 -7.11 -41.95
N THR A 81 19.20 -5.82 -42.12
CA THR A 81 18.51 -4.71 -41.46
C THR A 81 17.65 -3.87 -42.38
N LEU A 82 17.78 -4.06 -43.71
CA LEU A 82 17.14 -3.20 -44.69
C LEU A 82 16.29 -4.01 -45.71
N PHE A 83 15.11 -3.49 -45.98
CA PHE A 83 14.30 -3.96 -47.12
C PHE A 83 13.63 -2.80 -47.85
N THR A 84 13.17 -3.03 -49.05
CA THR A 84 12.39 -2.08 -49.85
C THR A 84 10.92 -2.46 -49.92
N VAL A 85 10.03 -1.47 -49.97
CA VAL A 85 8.61 -1.67 -50.19
C VAL A 85 8.01 -0.60 -51.09
N ASP A 86 7.19 -1.01 -52.05
CA ASP A 86 6.40 -0.07 -52.86
C ASP A 86 5.03 0.23 -52.17
N LEU A 87 4.84 1.49 -51.82
CA LEU A 87 3.67 2.04 -51.17
C LEU A 87 2.81 2.92 -52.12
N SER A 88 3.02 2.83 -53.43
CA SER A 88 2.37 3.69 -54.43
C SER A 88 0.85 3.51 -54.48
N ASP A 89 0.34 2.38 -54.03
CA ASP A 89 -1.10 2.03 -53.97
C ASP A 89 -1.77 2.56 -52.66
N LEU A 90 -0.99 2.99 -51.66
CA LEU A 90 -1.51 3.60 -50.45
C LEU A 90 -1.60 5.12 -50.57
N LYS A 91 -2.70 5.69 -50.08
CA LYS A 91 -2.81 7.16 -49.95
C LYS A 91 -2.03 7.64 -48.72
N ALA A 92 -1.13 8.57 -48.94
CA ALA A 92 -0.38 9.17 -47.83
C ALA A 92 -1.33 9.85 -46.84
N PHE A 93 -1.11 9.67 -45.55
CA PHE A 93 -1.79 10.38 -44.48
C PHE A 93 -1.45 11.88 -44.53
N LYS A 94 -2.46 12.72 -44.31
CA LYS A 94 -2.29 14.18 -44.21
C LYS A 94 -2.56 14.60 -42.77
N PRO A 95 -1.59 14.53 -41.86
CA PRO A 95 -1.79 14.90 -40.48
C PRO A 95 -2.01 16.41 -40.35
N LYS A 96 -2.83 16.81 -39.37
CA LYS A 96 -2.98 18.24 -39.00
C LYS A 96 -1.71 18.79 -38.36
N VAL A 97 -0.95 17.94 -37.70
CA VAL A 97 0.33 18.23 -37.01
C VAL A 97 1.25 17.03 -37.21
N GLY A 98 2.48 17.26 -37.69
CA GLY A 98 3.49 16.20 -37.91
C GLY A 98 3.76 15.89 -39.39
N LYS A 99 4.73 15.03 -39.69
CA LYS A 99 5.23 14.80 -41.04
C LYS A 99 5.08 13.37 -41.55
N ALA A 100 4.68 12.41 -40.68
CA ALA A 100 4.57 11.02 -41.08
C ALA A 100 3.44 10.79 -42.08
N LYS A 101 3.72 10.09 -43.18
CA LYS A 101 2.78 9.79 -44.26
C LYS A 101 2.29 8.35 -44.20
N TYR A 102 3.13 7.47 -43.73
CA TYR A 102 2.86 6.05 -43.64
C TYR A 102 3.32 5.50 -42.28
N PHE A 103 2.64 4.45 -41.85
CA PHE A 103 2.91 3.73 -40.63
C PHE A 103 3.05 2.25 -40.93
N ALA A 104 3.81 1.54 -40.12
CA ALA A 104 4.02 0.11 -40.26
C ALA A 104 3.96 -0.61 -38.91
N ALA A 105 3.62 -1.89 -38.94
CA ALA A 105 3.62 -2.76 -37.77
C ALA A 105 4.06 -4.18 -38.13
N TYR A 106 4.84 -4.82 -37.27
CA TYR A 106 5.35 -6.16 -37.45
C TYR A 106 5.23 -6.98 -36.15
N PRO A 107 4.82 -8.25 -36.19
CA PRO A 107 4.29 -8.97 -37.37
C PRO A 107 2.84 -8.57 -37.67
N ALA A 108 2.47 -8.57 -38.94
CA ALA A 108 1.16 -8.12 -39.42
C ALA A 108 -0.02 -8.98 -38.91
N ASP A 109 0.21 -10.27 -38.72
CA ASP A 109 -0.84 -11.23 -38.34
C ASP A 109 -1.37 -10.98 -36.89
N LEU A 110 -0.64 -10.19 -36.10
CA LEU A 110 -1.01 -9.82 -34.73
C LEU A 110 -1.80 -8.50 -34.65
N VAL A 111 -1.93 -7.79 -35.75
CA VAL A 111 -2.66 -6.52 -35.79
C VAL A 111 -4.13 -6.78 -36.09
N LYS A 112 -5.01 -6.44 -35.14
CA LYS A 112 -6.46 -6.44 -35.34
C LYS A 112 -7.00 -5.03 -35.37
N ASN A 113 -7.78 -4.71 -36.41
CA ASN A 113 -8.48 -3.44 -36.50
C ASN A 113 -9.88 -3.59 -35.89
N GLU A 114 -10.07 -3.17 -34.65
CA GLU A 114 -11.37 -3.11 -34.00
C GLU A 114 -11.74 -1.64 -33.75
N GLY A 115 -12.73 -1.10 -34.45
CA GLY A 115 -13.30 0.21 -34.17
C GLY A 115 -13.55 1.11 -35.36
N GLN A 116 -14.48 2.07 -35.20
CA GLN A 116 -14.81 3.07 -36.20
C GLN A 116 -13.67 4.12 -36.34
N CYS A 117 -13.22 4.26 -37.55
CA CYS A 117 -12.13 5.14 -37.93
C CYS A 117 -12.51 6.60 -37.79
N GLY A 118 -11.97 7.29 -36.84
CA GLY A 118 -11.90 8.74 -36.74
C GLY A 118 -10.57 9.17 -36.16
N ASP A 119 -9.99 8.33 -35.34
CA ASP A 119 -8.66 8.49 -34.76
C ASP A 119 -7.88 7.19 -34.96
N MET A 120 -6.65 7.28 -35.43
CA MET A 120 -5.73 6.20 -35.80
C MET A 120 -5.44 5.20 -34.68
N ASN A 121 -6.46 4.49 -34.20
CA ASN A 121 -6.31 3.44 -33.21
C ASN A 121 -6.22 2.10 -33.91
N THR A 122 -5.03 1.54 -33.98
CA THR A 122 -4.82 0.16 -34.38
C THR A 122 -4.75 -0.67 -33.11
N PHE A 123 -5.73 -1.56 -32.91
CA PHE A 123 -5.75 -2.48 -31.78
C PHE A 123 -4.80 -3.63 -32.06
N VAL A 124 -3.92 -3.87 -31.13
CA VAL A 124 -2.98 -4.98 -31.17
C VAL A 124 -3.34 -5.93 -30.05
N GLN A 125 -3.70 -7.14 -30.40
CA GLN A 125 -3.89 -8.20 -29.43
C GLN A 125 -2.55 -8.91 -29.25
N THR A 126 -2.03 -8.91 -28.04
CA THR A 126 -1.05 -9.81 -27.45
C THR A 126 0.42 -9.44 -27.41
N ASN A 127 1.11 -10.20 -26.57
CA ASN A 127 2.48 -10.24 -26.11
C ASN A 127 3.57 -10.35 -27.20
N ASN A 128 3.24 -10.29 -28.48
CA ASN A 128 4.14 -10.60 -29.58
C ASN A 128 4.26 -9.55 -30.68
N LEU A 129 3.64 -8.36 -30.55
CA LEU A 129 3.90 -7.28 -31.48
C LEU A 129 5.23 -6.64 -31.16
N LEU A 130 6.18 -6.79 -32.08
CA LEU A 130 7.56 -6.44 -31.83
C LEU A 130 7.91 -5.02 -32.26
N LEU A 131 7.42 -4.58 -33.44
CA LEU A 131 7.91 -3.39 -34.11
C LEU A 131 6.77 -2.48 -34.57
N SER A 132 6.94 -1.19 -34.37
CA SER A 132 6.15 -0.13 -35.01
C SER A 132 7.10 0.78 -35.81
N GLY A 133 6.68 1.16 -37.03
CA GLY A 133 7.45 2.00 -37.90
C GLY A 133 6.69 3.21 -38.43
N TYR A 134 7.40 4.27 -38.81
CA TYR A 134 6.86 5.44 -39.48
C TYR A 134 7.94 6.10 -40.35
N ASP A 135 7.51 6.90 -41.32
CA ASP A 135 8.44 7.62 -42.18
C ASP A 135 9.15 8.76 -41.43
N VAL A 136 10.45 8.60 -41.23
CA VAL A 136 11.32 9.55 -40.51
C VAL A 136 12.02 10.54 -41.44
N ALA A 137 12.22 10.16 -42.70
CA ALA A 137 12.84 10.99 -43.74
C ALA A 137 12.15 10.71 -45.08
N LYS A 138 12.57 11.45 -46.12
CA LYS A 138 12.06 11.22 -47.48
C LYS A 138 12.34 9.76 -47.88
N ASP A 139 11.24 9.02 -48.17
CA ASP A 139 11.27 7.64 -48.65
C ASP A 139 11.94 6.64 -47.69
N THR A 140 11.91 6.91 -46.38
CA THR A 140 12.50 6.05 -45.35
C THR A 140 11.52 5.79 -44.20
N ILE A 141 11.32 4.52 -43.83
CA ILE A 141 10.55 4.08 -42.68
C ILE A 141 11.51 3.44 -41.67
N ALA A 142 11.58 3.99 -40.47
CA ALA A 142 12.30 3.39 -39.36
C ALA A 142 11.36 2.63 -38.42
N PHE A 143 11.72 1.42 -38.08
CA PHE A 143 11.03 0.62 -37.08
C PHE A 143 11.66 0.84 -35.70
N LYS A 144 10.83 0.72 -34.65
CA LYS A 144 11.25 0.66 -33.26
C LYS A 144 10.51 -0.43 -32.55
N TYR A 145 11.14 -1.05 -31.55
CA TYR A 145 10.45 -1.95 -30.65
C TYR A 145 9.44 -1.18 -29.81
N ILE A 146 8.27 -1.80 -29.64
CA ILE A 146 7.24 -1.28 -28.72
C ILE A 146 7.13 -2.14 -27.46
N VAL A 147 8.03 -3.11 -27.33
CA VAL A 147 8.14 -4.03 -26.20
C VAL A 147 9.56 -4.01 -25.67
N GLY A 148 9.71 -4.37 -24.41
CA GLY A 148 10.94 -4.91 -23.83
C GLY A 148 10.79 -6.39 -23.61
N GLY A 149 11.77 -7.08 -23.06
CA GLY A 149 11.65 -8.50 -22.81
C GLY A 149 12.72 -9.12 -21.92
N LEU A 150 12.48 -10.39 -21.61
CA LEU A 150 13.45 -11.27 -20.95
C LEU A 150 13.86 -12.39 -21.90
N VAL A 151 15.11 -12.81 -21.78
CA VAL A 151 15.66 -13.98 -22.46
C VAL A 151 16.32 -14.89 -21.42
N PHE A 152 16.07 -16.18 -21.48
CA PHE A 152 16.70 -17.14 -20.57
C PHE A 152 16.75 -18.54 -21.21
N THR A 153 17.65 -19.38 -20.69
CA THR A 153 17.63 -20.83 -20.92
C THR A 153 17.40 -21.55 -19.61
N VAL A 154 16.84 -22.73 -19.67
CA VAL A 154 16.59 -23.57 -18.49
C VAL A 154 16.68 -25.04 -18.87
N GLU A 155 17.19 -25.88 -17.96
CA GLU A 155 17.26 -27.33 -18.09
C GLU A 155 16.38 -27.99 -17.03
N GLY A 156 15.56 -28.97 -17.46
CA GLY A 156 14.69 -29.68 -16.53
C GLY A 156 13.48 -30.34 -17.25
N ASP A 157 12.46 -30.69 -16.49
CA ASP A 157 11.20 -31.22 -17.00
C ASP A 157 10.08 -30.19 -16.74
N PHE A 158 10.06 -29.13 -17.53
CA PHE A 158 9.09 -28.03 -17.43
C PHE A 158 8.38 -27.83 -18.77
N ASP A 159 7.10 -27.46 -18.71
CA ASP A 159 6.28 -27.21 -19.92
C ASP A 159 5.84 -25.74 -20.06
N SER A 160 5.81 -25.02 -18.93
CA SER A 160 5.36 -23.63 -18.93
C SER A 160 6.03 -22.80 -17.83
N TYR A 161 5.89 -21.47 -17.95
CA TYR A 161 6.31 -20.51 -16.95
C TYR A 161 5.17 -19.64 -16.51
N GLU A 162 5.28 -19.07 -15.30
CA GLU A 162 4.45 -17.98 -14.82
C GLU A 162 5.34 -16.93 -14.12
N LEU A 163 5.21 -15.67 -14.52
CA LEU A 163 5.89 -14.53 -13.92
C LEU A 163 4.86 -13.65 -13.23
N LEU A 164 5.09 -13.39 -11.94
CA LEU A 164 4.28 -12.48 -11.12
C LEU A 164 5.18 -11.42 -10.48
N GLY A 165 4.65 -10.20 -10.35
CA GLY A 165 5.19 -9.23 -9.42
C GLY A 165 4.85 -9.63 -7.98
N ASN A 166 5.69 -9.27 -7.02
CA ASN A 166 5.52 -9.67 -5.61
C ASN A 166 4.26 -9.07 -4.95
N TYR A 167 3.70 -8.01 -5.54
CA TYR A 167 2.52 -7.31 -5.01
C TYR A 167 1.32 -7.31 -5.97
N GLY A 168 1.26 -8.25 -6.89
CA GLY A 168 0.16 -8.36 -7.84
C GLY A 168 0.19 -7.30 -8.93
N GLU A 169 1.38 -6.73 -9.22
CA GLU A 169 1.57 -5.84 -10.36
C GLU A 169 1.05 -6.52 -11.64
N THR A 170 0.35 -5.75 -12.43
CA THR A 170 -0.15 -6.24 -13.71
C THR A 170 0.99 -6.48 -14.67
N VAL A 171 1.30 -7.73 -14.94
CA VAL A 171 2.45 -8.17 -15.76
C VAL A 171 2.06 -8.38 -17.20
N GLY A 172 0.80 -8.72 -17.47
CA GLY A 172 0.26 -8.94 -18.79
C GLY A 172 -1.09 -8.28 -19.00
N TYR A 173 -1.43 -8.06 -20.26
CA TYR A 173 -2.73 -7.51 -20.66
C TYR A 173 -3.36 -8.40 -21.71
N ASP A 174 -4.68 -8.58 -21.66
CA ASP A 174 -5.41 -9.35 -22.66
C ASP A 174 -5.47 -8.60 -24.00
N LYS A 175 -5.46 -7.26 -23.93
CA LYS A 175 -5.43 -6.40 -25.11
C LYS A 175 -4.56 -5.18 -24.84
N VAL A 176 -3.71 -4.88 -25.79
CA VAL A 176 -2.93 -3.65 -25.82
C VAL A 176 -3.31 -2.88 -27.08
N SER A 177 -3.86 -1.69 -26.94
CA SER A 177 -4.10 -0.77 -28.04
C SER A 177 -3.04 0.32 -28.04
N CYS A 178 -2.36 0.50 -29.15
CA CYS A 178 -1.44 1.62 -29.30
C CYS A 178 -1.94 2.57 -30.41
N ARG A 179 -1.81 3.87 -30.15
CA ARG A 179 -2.05 4.89 -31.15
C ARG A 179 -0.78 5.01 -31.98
N ILE A 180 -0.86 4.70 -33.25
CA ILE A 180 0.24 4.93 -34.19
C ILE A 180 0.13 6.41 -34.63
N GLY A 181 1.02 7.26 -34.14
CA GLY A 181 0.97 8.72 -34.39
C GLY A 181 2.32 9.39 -34.43
N ASP A 182 2.32 10.69 -34.72
CA ASP A 182 3.44 11.54 -35.12
C ASP A 182 4.67 11.63 -34.20
N LYS A 183 4.62 11.09 -33.02
CA LYS A 183 5.75 11.04 -32.10
C LYS A 183 5.77 9.69 -31.39
N PHE A 184 6.95 9.09 -31.32
CA PHE A 184 7.21 7.88 -30.53
C PHE A 184 7.06 8.03 -29.01
N ASN A 185 6.50 9.11 -28.52
CA ASN A 185 5.79 9.07 -27.28
C ASN A 185 4.51 8.31 -27.58
N VAL A 186 4.43 7.06 -27.15
CA VAL A 186 3.18 6.33 -27.09
C VAL A 186 2.33 6.99 -26.00
N PRO A 187 1.50 7.98 -26.31
CA PRO A 187 0.64 8.57 -25.31
C PRO A 187 -0.56 7.66 -25.18
N GLY A 188 -0.63 6.96 -24.07
CA GLY A 188 -1.80 6.19 -23.68
C GLY A 188 -1.95 4.89 -24.48
N MET A 189 -1.24 3.86 -24.09
CA MET A 189 -1.74 2.51 -24.30
C MET A 189 -3.00 2.36 -23.47
N ASN A 190 -4.16 2.14 -24.11
CA ASN A 190 -5.32 1.65 -23.41
C ASN A 190 -5.09 0.17 -23.15
N GLN A 191 -5.10 -0.21 -21.91
CA GLN A 191 -4.89 -1.56 -21.42
C GLN A 191 -6.28 -2.11 -21.03
N GLU A 192 -6.80 -3.04 -21.80
CA GLU A 192 -8.06 -3.73 -21.50
C GLU A 192 -7.76 -5.16 -21.05
N GLY A 193 -8.42 -5.61 -19.98
CA GLY A 193 -8.21 -6.93 -19.39
C GLY A 193 -6.88 -6.98 -18.60
N LYS A 194 -6.97 -6.91 -17.28
CA LYS A 194 -5.79 -6.99 -16.41
C LYS A 194 -5.45 -8.44 -16.14
N LYS A 195 -4.22 -8.86 -16.45
CA LYS A 195 -3.64 -10.10 -15.94
C LYS A 195 -2.57 -9.77 -14.92
N THR A 196 -2.70 -10.32 -13.73
CA THR A 196 -1.70 -10.17 -12.66
C THR A 196 -0.45 -11.02 -12.91
N SER A 197 -0.51 -11.96 -13.85
CA SER A 197 0.62 -12.82 -14.21
C SER A 197 0.84 -12.85 -15.73
N LEU A 198 2.09 -13.10 -16.15
CA LEU A 198 2.44 -13.44 -17.52
C LEU A 198 2.81 -14.91 -17.56
N SER A 199 2.13 -15.71 -18.37
CA SER A 199 2.38 -17.14 -18.51
C SER A 199 2.53 -17.54 -19.98
N GLY A 200 3.26 -18.61 -20.23
CA GLY A 200 3.46 -19.13 -21.56
C GLY A 200 4.23 -20.46 -21.56
N PRO A 201 4.39 -21.07 -22.73
CA PRO A 201 5.16 -22.30 -22.86
C PRO A 201 6.66 -22.01 -22.66
N VAL A 202 7.39 -23.02 -22.18
CA VAL A 202 8.84 -22.99 -22.02
C VAL A 202 9.49 -24.20 -22.73
N VAL A 203 10.67 -23.96 -23.31
CA VAL A 203 11.55 -25.02 -23.78
C VAL A 203 12.65 -25.23 -22.74
N SER A 204 12.72 -26.42 -22.17
CA SER A 204 13.57 -26.74 -21.01
C SER A 204 14.72 -27.67 -21.34
N ASP A 205 15.33 -27.51 -22.53
CA ASP A 205 16.45 -28.32 -23.03
C ASP A 205 17.85 -27.81 -22.61
N GLY A 206 17.92 -26.72 -21.89
CA GLY A 206 19.16 -26.06 -21.44
C GLY A 206 19.86 -25.21 -22.50
N VAL A 207 19.39 -25.26 -23.74
CA VAL A 207 20.06 -24.65 -24.91
C VAL A 207 19.18 -23.63 -25.62
N THR A 208 17.91 -23.95 -25.82
CA THR A 208 16.99 -23.07 -26.55
C THR A 208 16.60 -21.86 -25.70
N ALA A 209 16.85 -20.67 -26.22
CA ALA A 209 16.50 -19.42 -25.56
C ALA A 209 14.99 -19.18 -25.57
N ASN A 210 14.40 -19.06 -24.38
CA ASN A 210 13.03 -18.62 -24.19
C ASN A 210 12.98 -17.09 -24.18
N LYS A 211 11.98 -16.50 -24.83
CA LYS A 211 11.80 -15.04 -24.90
C LYS A 211 10.43 -14.64 -24.40
N LEU A 212 10.41 -13.77 -23.40
CA LEU A 212 9.20 -13.15 -22.87
C LEU A 212 9.16 -11.69 -23.33
N TYR A 213 7.97 -11.26 -23.77
CA TYR A 213 7.78 -9.90 -24.27
C TYR A 213 6.83 -9.14 -23.36
N PHE A 214 7.20 -7.92 -23.00
CA PHE A 214 6.44 -7.01 -22.17
C PHE A 214 6.01 -5.80 -22.99
N PRO A 215 4.69 -5.56 -23.20
CA PRO A 215 4.24 -4.34 -23.85
C PRO A 215 4.56 -3.12 -22.98
N TYR A 216 4.93 -2.02 -23.62
CA TYR A 216 5.24 -0.76 -22.93
C TYR A 216 3.98 0.14 -22.82
N PRO A 217 3.75 0.87 -21.69
CA PRO A 217 4.52 0.83 -20.45
C PRO A 217 4.33 -0.49 -19.72
N HIS A 218 5.43 -1.12 -19.35
CA HIS A 218 5.41 -2.31 -18.53
C HIS A 218 5.28 -1.94 -17.05
N PRO A 219 4.81 -2.86 -16.21
CA PRO A 219 4.89 -2.70 -14.77
C PRO A 219 6.36 -2.59 -14.36
N ASP A 220 6.61 -1.69 -13.46
CA ASP A 220 7.88 -1.56 -12.81
C ASP A 220 7.92 -2.60 -11.68
N PHE A 221 8.70 -3.65 -11.86
CA PHE A 221 8.94 -4.66 -10.83
C PHE A 221 9.92 -4.16 -9.77
N GLN A 222 9.78 -2.92 -9.32
CA GLN A 222 10.68 -2.35 -8.30
C GLN A 222 10.66 -3.15 -7.00
N ASP A 223 9.58 -3.88 -6.76
CA ASP A 223 9.34 -4.64 -5.53
C ASP A 223 9.63 -6.14 -5.67
N GLY A 224 10.35 -6.53 -6.71
CA GLY A 224 10.71 -7.91 -6.97
C GLY A 224 9.65 -8.71 -7.71
N TYR A 225 10.03 -9.89 -8.10
CA TYR A 225 9.19 -10.79 -8.87
C TYR A 225 9.42 -12.24 -8.47
N LYS A 226 8.41 -13.07 -8.76
CA LYS A 226 8.50 -14.53 -8.70
C LYS A 226 8.34 -15.08 -10.11
N PHE A 227 9.32 -15.83 -10.55
CA PHE A 227 9.31 -16.55 -11.79
C PHE A 227 9.18 -18.03 -11.52
N TYR A 228 8.00 -18.57 -11.80
CA TYR A 228 7.71 -19.98 -11.61
C TYR A 228 7.95 -20.76 -12.89
N LEU A 229 8.50 -21.95 -12.76
CA LEU A 229 8.44 -22.98 -13.78
C LEU A 229 7.41 -24.01 -13.38
N CYS A 230 6.58 -24.40 -14.33
CA CYS A 230 5.44 -25.25 -14.12
C CYS A 230 5.60 -26.57 -14.88
N LYS A 231 4.98 -27.61 -14.32
CA LYS A 231 4.81 -28.92 -14.96
C LYS A 231 3.37 -29.37 -14.79
N ASP A 232 2.71 -29.74 -15.89
CA ASP A 232 1.31 -30.19 -15.90
C ASP A 232 0.35 -29.17 -15.21
N GLY A 233 0.68 -27.85 -15.29
CA GLY A 233 -0.08 -26.76 -14.70
C GLY A 233 0.23 -26.45 -13.23
N GLU A 234 1.11 -27.22 -12.59
CA GLU A 234 1.53 -27.01 -11.21
C GLU A 234 2.87 -26.26 -11.15
N ARG A 235 3.01 -25.30 -10.24
CA ARG A 235 4.28 -24.57 -10.00
C ARG A 235 5.25 -25.46 -9.26
N VAL A 236 6.31 -25.93 -9.93
CA VAL A 236 7.28 -26.89 -9.35
C VAL A 236 8.57 -26.24 -8.89
N MET A 237 9.03 -25.20 -9.56
CA MET A 237 10.24 -24.45 -9.20
C MET A 237 9.97 -22.97 -9.20
N VAL A 238 10.74 -22.21 -8.40
CA VAL A 238 10.65 -20.75 -8.33
C VAL A 238 12.04 -20.11 -8.33
N MET A 239 12.14 -18.97 -9.01
CA MET A 239 13.24 -18.03 -8.88
C MET A 239 12.65 -16.69 -8.41
N GLU A 240 13.22 -16.13 -7.37
CA GLU A 240 12.85 -14.80 -6.88
C GLU A 240 13.91 -13.77 -7.27
N GLY A 241 13.49 -12.60 -7.67
CA GLY A 241 14.37 -11.49 -8.02
C GLY A 241 13.95 -10.20 -7.35
N ASP A 242 14.95 -9.36 -7.04
CA ASP A 242 14.72 -8.11 -6.30
C ASP A 242 14.23 -6.96 -7.17
N ASN A 243 14.64 -6.89 -8.43
CA ASN A 243 14.25 -5.82 -9.35
C ASN A 243 14.29 -6.31 -10.79
N LEU A 244 13.31 -5.91 -11.55
CA LEU A 244 13.26 -6.18 -12.98
C LEU A 244 12.86 -4.90 -13.71
N ASP A 245 13.85 -4.09 -14.06
CA ASP A 245 13.68 -2.92 -14.93
C ASP A 245 13.81 -3.36 -16.39
N ILE A 246 12.69 -3.50 -17.07
CA ILE A 246 12.62 -3.87 -18.48
C ILE A 246 12.27 -2.63 -19.27
N ASN A 247 13.28 -2.01 -19.83
CA ASN A 247 13.08 -0.86 -20.68
C ASN A 247 12.56 -1.27 -22.05
N ARG A 248 11.77 -0.41 -22.67
CA ARG A 248 11.46 -0.48 -24.09
C ARG A 248 12.76 -0.52 -24.89
N ASP A 249 12.75 -1.25 -25.98
CA ASP A 249 13.91 -1.46 -26.84
C ASP A 249 15.08 -2.22 -26.17
N SER A 250 14.83 -2.95 -25.06
CA SER A 250 15.83 -3.80 -24.43
C SER A 250 15.31 -5.20 -24.10
N PHE A 251 16.19 -6.18 -24.19
CA PHE A 251 15.95 -7.55 -23.75
C PHE A 251 17.00 -7.92 -22.72
N LEU A 252 16.57 -8.11 -21.48
CA LEU A 252 17.44 -8.56 -20.40
C LEU A 252 17.71 -10.06 -20.56
N ASP A 253 18.96 -10.44 -20.72
CA ASP A 253 19.36 -11.85 -20.78
C ASP A 253 19.72 -12.35 -19.37
N LEU A 254 18.94 -13.28 -18.86
CA LEU A 254 19.17 -13.93 -17.57
C LEU A 254 20.13 -15.12 -17.66
N GLY A 255 20.55 -15.50 -18.86
CA GLY A 255 21.39 -16.68 -19.11
C GLY A 255 20.68 -17.99 -18.75
N ASN A 256 21.45 -18.96 -18.26
CA ASN A 256 20.88 -20.22 -17.78
C ASN A 256 20.44 -20.09 -16.32
N ILE A 257 19.11 -20.09 -16.10
CA ILE A 257 18.51 -19.88 -14.78
C ILE A 257 18.40 -21.14 -13.93
N THR A 258 18.78 -22.31 -14.45
CA THR A 258 18.59 -23.60 -13.76
C THR A 258 19.17 -23.60 -12.34
N SER A 259 20.35 -23.01 -12.16
CA SER A 259 21.02 -22.94 -10.85
C SER A 259 20.44 -21.90 -9.88
N LEU A 260 19.56 -21.03 -10.38
CA LEU A 260 18.88 -20.00 -9.58
C LEU A 260 17.52 -20.48 -9.05
N LEU A 261 17.05 -21.61 -9.54
CA LEU A 261 15.77 -22.18 -9.17
C LEU A 261 15.84 -22.91 -7.82
N THR A 262 14.84 -22.74 -7.00
CA THR A 262 14.59 -23.52 -5.78
C THR A 262 13.30 -24.31 -5.94
N GLU A 263 13.19 -25.45 -5.25
CA GLU A 263 11.91 -26.15 -5.21
C GLU A 263 10.85 -25.19 -4.70
N ASN A 264 9.76 -25.06 -5.46
CA ASN A 264 8.59 -24.38 -4.98
C ASN A 264 8.00 -25.27 -3.88
N ALA A 265 8.49 -25.09 -2.65
CA ALA A 265 7.76 -25.59 -1.51
C ALA A 265 6.37 -24.98 -1.64
N VAL A 266 5.34 -25.82 -1.84
CA VAL A 266 3.94 -25.41 -1.98
C VAL A 266 3.56 -24.61 -0.76
N SER A 267 4.00 -23.35 -0.71
CA SER A 267 3.27 -22.31 -0.05
C SER A 267 2.23 -21.90 -1.08
N ASP A 268 1.08 -22.57 -1.01
CA ASP A 268 -0.16 -21.99 -1.43
C ASP A 268 -0.07 -20.49 -1.12
N GLY A 269 -0.06 -19.65 -2.17
CA GLY A 269 0.06 -18.19 -2.06
C GLY A 269 -1.14 -17.50 -1.42
N SER A 270 -1.97 -18.22 -0.72
CA SER A 270 -2.72 -17.79 0.43
C SER A 270 -1.76 -17.85 1.64
N GLU A 271 -1.37 -16.72 2.20
CA GLU A 271 -0.94 -16.61 3.61
C GLU A 271 -2.11 -16.97 4.55
N HIS A 272 -2.92 -17.90 4.13
CA HIS A 272 -3.90 -18.66 4.87
C HIS A 272 -3.38 -20.11 4.97
N ASN A 273 -2.24 -20.26 5.66
CA ASN A 273 -2.10 -21.45 6.44
C ASN A 273 -3.20 -21.31 7.51
N PRO A 274 -4.28 -22.12 7.50
CA PRO A 274 -5.16 -22.14 8.65
C PRO A 274 -4.24 -22.41 9.83
N GLU A 275 -4.11 -21.46 10.76
CA GLU A 275 -3.42 -21.71 12.01
C GLU A 275 -3.94 -23.04 12.50
N VAL A 276 -3.08 -24.08 12.54
CA VAL A 276 -3.46 -25.33 13.15
C VAL A 276 -3.62 -25.01 14.61
N LEU A 277 -4.87 -24.69 14.98
CA LEU A 277 -5.18 -24.41 16.38
C LEU A 277 -4.83 -25.63 17.20
N PRO A 278 -4.23 -25.45 18.37
CA PRO A 278 -3.90 -26.56 19.26
C PRO A 278 -5.12 -27.42 19.55
N ASP A 279 -4.91 -28.74 19.70
CA ASP A 279 -5.99 -29.66 20.07
C ASP A 279 -6.30 -29.52 21.56
N TYR A 280 -7.43 -28.90 21.85
CA TYR A 280 -7.97 -28.73 23.20
C TYR A 280 -9.12 -29.71 23.53
N SER A 281 -9.29 -30.81 22.79
CA SER A 281 -10.37 -31.78 22.99
C SER A 281 -10.39 -32.40 24.39
N HIS A 282 -9.27 -32.32 25.12
CA HIS A 282 -9.11 -32.80 26.50
C HIS A 282 -9.55 -31.79 27.58
N LEU A 283 -9.89 -30.55 27.19
CA LEU A 283 -10.33 -29.47 28.08
C LEU A 283 -11.86 -29.26 27.97
N ASN A 284 -12.43 -28.62 28.99
CA ASN A 284 -13.79 -28.11 28.90
C ASN A 284 -13.88 -27.00 27.89
N HIS A 285 -14.98 -26.92 27.16
CA HIS A 285 -15.17 -25.97 26.05
C HIS A 285 -16.37 -25.04 26.28
N ILE A 286 -16.16 -23.76 25.98
CA ILE A 286 -17.19 -22.72 25.97
C ILE A 286 -17.12 -22.03 24.62
N SER A 287 -18.18 -22.08 23.82
CA SER A 287 -18.26 -21.41 22.52
C SER A 287 -18.96 -20.06 22.64
N PHE A 288 -18.49 -19.10 21.88
CA PHE A 288 -19.02 -17.75 21.84
C PHE A 288 -19.42 -17.37 20.39
N THR A 289 -20.39 -16.48 20.29
CA THR A 289 -20.81 -15.91 19.00
C THR A 289 -20.52 -14.39 19.02
N GLU A 290 -19.91 -13.91 17.94
CA GLU A 290 -19.74 -12.47 17.73
C GLU A 290 -21.11 -11.82 17.49
N CYS A 291 -21.37 -10.68 18.13
CA CYS A 291 -22.60 -9.90 17.92
C CYS A 291 -22.36 -8.80 16.86
N ASP A 292 -23.46 -8.34 16.23
CA ASP A 292 -23.41 -7.23 15.26
C ASP A 292 -23.49 -5.84 15.88
N ASN A 293 -23.62 -5.75 17.21
CA ASN A 293 -23.76 -4.49 17.91
C ASN A 293 -22.53 -3.59 17.70
N ILE A 294 -22.77 -2.30 17.46
CA ILE A 294 -21.73 -1.27 17.44
C ILE A 294 -21.73 -0.61 18.84
N PHE A 295 -20.55 -0.43 19.39
CA PHE A 295 -20.35 0.15 20.73
C PHE A 295 -19.03 0.92 20.80
N PRO A 296 -18.92 1.88 21.73
CA PRO A 296 -17.71 2.68 21.87
C PRO A 296 -16.53 1.82 22.36
N ASN A 297 -15.41 1.90 21.64
CA ASN A 297 -14.14 1.30 22.02
C ASN A 297 -13.01 2.34 21.85
N PRO A 298 -11.95 2.32 22.65
CA PRO A 298 -10.86 3.29 22.53
C PRO A 298 -10.07 3.13 21.22
N GLU A 299 -9.55 4.24 20.70
CA GLU A 299 -8.56 4.29 19.61
C GLU A 299 -9.00 3.65 18.29
N ARG A 300 -10.32 3.63 17.98
CA ARG A 300 -10.86 3.12 16.73
C ARG A 300 -12.18 3.79 16.32
N GLY A 301 -12.51 3.70 15.03
CA GLY A 301 -13.83 4.10 14.52
C GLY A 301 -13.88 5.54 14.00
N PHE A 302 -15.08 6.05 13.85
CA PHE A 302 -15.26 7.43 13.43
C PHE A 302 -14.82 8.42 14.51
N TYR A 303 -14.20 9.56 14.08
CA TYR A 303 -13.84 10.66 14.97
C TYR A 303 -14.65 11.93 14.66
N PHE A 304 -14.83 12.76 15.69
CA PHE A 304 -15.39 14.11 15.57
C PHE A 304 -14.28 15.16 15.70
N THR A 305 -14.54 16.41 15.28
CA THR A 305 -13.49 17.43 15.16
C THR A 305 -13.73 18.62 16.10
N GLN A 306 -12.63 19.26 16.52
CA GLN A 306 -12.60 20.58 17.12
C GLN A 306 -11.29 21.30 16.83
N SER A 307 -11.39 22.59 16.47
CA SER A 307 -10.25 23.44 16.14
C SER A 307 -10.12 24.63 17.08
N PHE A 308 -8.87 25.06 17.32
CA PHE A 308 -8.54 26.14 18.23
C PHE A 308 -7.58 27.13 17.57
N LYS A 309 -8.07 28.36 17.34
CA LYS A 309 -7.32 29.42 16.64
C LYS A 309 -6.76 30.49 17.58
N SER A 310 -7.09 30.43 18.87
CA SER A 310 -6.61 31.38 19.88
C SER A 310 -6.62 30.77 21.28
N ALA A 311 -5.85 31.31 22.19
CA ALA A 311 -5.83 30.93 23.61
C ALA A 311 -7.19 31.07 24.30
N SER A 312 -8.06 31.96 23.77
CA SER A 312 -9.41 32.21 24.30
C SER A 312 -10.49 31.36 23.60
N ALA A 313 -10.12 30.43 22.74
CA ALA A 313 -11.08 29.51 22.10
C ALA A 313 -11.82 28.69 23.15
N SER A 314 -13.11 28.41 22.87
CA SER A 314 -13.92 27.56 23.75
C SER A 314 -13.34 26.16 23.81
N LEU A 315 -13.07 25.69 25.03
CA LEU A 315 -12.52 24.36 25.25
C LEU A 315 -13.50 23.24 24.82
N LEU A 316 -12.94 22.07 24.57
CA LEU A 316 -13.71 20.83 24.48
C LEU A 316 -14.48 20.64 25.81
N THR A 317 -15.69 20.12 25.73
CA THR A 317 -16.53 19.92 26.92
C THR A 317 -16.83 18.45 27.16
N ALA A 318 -17.01 18.07 28.43
CA ALA A 318 -17.45 16.74 28.83
C ALA A 318 -18.75 16.33 28.10
N SER A 319 -19.71 17.28 27.97
CA SER A 319 -20.97 17.03 27.24
C SER A 319 -20.75 16.69 25.75
N LYS A 320 -19.82 17.35 25.07
CA LYS A 320 -19.52 17.04 23.67
C LYS A 320 -18.91 15.65 23.53
N ILE A 321 -18.01 15.27 24.45
CA ILE A 321 -17.41 13.93 24.48
C ILE A 321 -18.51 12.87 24.70
N GLU A 322 -19.37 13.08 25.69
CA GLU A 322 -20.43 12.13 26.03
C GLU A 322 -21.44 11.96 24.88
N GLN A 323 -21.87 13.06 24.24
CA GLN A 323 -22.75 13.02 23.07
C GLN A 323 -22.14 12.22 21.90
N ASN A 324 -20.84 12.32 21.68
CA ASN A 324 -20.14 11.55 20.65
C ASN A 324 -19.96 10.09 21.08
N ARG A 325 -19.67 9.82 22.36
CA ARG A 325 -19.56 8.46 22.89
C ARG A 325 -20.88 7.68 22.78
N LEU A 326 -22.02 8.34 23.00
CA LEU A 326 -23.37 7.75 22.76
C LEU A 326 -23.62 7.42 21.28
N GLN A 327 -22.77 7.91 20.38
CA GLN A 327 -22.75 7.59 18.95
C GLN A 327 -21.50 6.75 18.59
N ASN A 328 -20.97 6.01 19.53
CA ASN A 328 -19.81 5.11 19.39
C ASN A 328 -18.48 5.79 19.04
N ARG A 329 -18.34 7.12 19.23
CA ARG A 329 -17.14 7.88 18.89
C ARG A 329 -16.33 8.21 20.13
N THR A 330 -15.12 7.71 20.20
CA THR A 330 -14.20 7.87 21.33
C THR A 330 -12.94 8.65 20.97
N ILE A 331 -12.80 9.04 19.70
CA ILE A 331 -11.67 9.79 19.17
C ILE A 331 -12.12 11.20 18.80
N CYS A 332 -11.34 12.20 19.20
CA CYS A 332 -11.51 13.59 18.82
C CYS A 332 -10.29 14.06 18.01
N TYR A 333 -10.50 14.58 16.81
CA TYR A 333 -9.45 15.34 16.13
C TYR A 333 -9.36 16.75 16.73
N LEU A 334 -8.16 17.14 17.20
CA LEU A 334 -7.86 18.45 17.73
C LEU A 334 -6.88 19.20 16.83
N GLY A 335 -7.42 20.19 16.10
CA GLY A 335 -6.63 21.10 15.25
C GLY A 335 -6.23 22.37 16.02
N PHE A 336 -4.92 22.60 16.21
CA PHE A 336 -4.39 23.79 16.88
C PHE A 336 -3.71 24.70 15.87
N TYR A 337 -4.10 26.00 15.87
CA TYR A 337 -3.60 26.97 14.90
C TYR A 337 -2.84 28.12 15.59
N PRO A 338 -1.53 27.96 15.91
CA PRO A 338 -0.71 28.97 16.54
C PRO A 338 -0.23 30.08 15.57
N LYS A 339 -1.04 30.45 14.58
CA LYS A 339 -0.71 31.43 13.52
C LYS A 339 -0.19 32.77 14.07
N LYS A 340 -0.74 33.18 15.20
CA LYS A 340 -0.34 34.45 15.85
C LYS A 340 1.13 34.48 16.28
N TYR A 341 1.77 33.32 16.42
CA TYR A 341 3.11 33.17 17.00
C TYR A 341 4.19 32.86 15.96
N MET A 342 3.91 33.08 14.65
CA MET A 342 4.85 32.74 13.57
C MET A 342 6.17 33.51 13.60
N ASP A 343 6.28 34.57 14.44
CA ASP A 343 7.50 35.39 14.60
C ASP A 343 8.24 35.09 15.92
N GLY A 344 7.81 34.08 16.71
CA GLY A 344 8.41 33.78 18.01
C GLY A 344 7.80 32.59 18.73
N HIS A 345 8.03 32.46 20.03
CA HIS A 345 7.52 31.36 20.83
C HIS A 345 5.99 31.34 20.94
N ILE A 346 5.42 30.15 21.07
CA ILE A 346 4.00 30.00 21.43
C ILE A 346 3.81 30.49 22.85
N ALA A 347 2.86 31.42 23.07
CA ALA A 347 2.61 31.97 24.38
C ALA A 347 2.04 30.93 25.35
N ASP A 348 2.38 31.10 26.66
CA ASP A 348 1.96 30.17 27.71
C ASP A 348 0.46 29.99 27.85
N ASP A 349 -0.34 31.01 27.54
CA ASP A 349 -1.80 30.93 27.56
C ASP A 349 -2.36 30.00 26.49
N PHE A 350 -1.73 29.96 25.32
CA PHE A 350 -2.09 29.03 24.26
C PHE A 350 -1.70 27.59 24.65
N ILE A 351 -0.49 27.41 25.19
CA ILE A 351 -0.04 26.10 25.69
C ILE A 351 -0.95 25.60 26.81
N GLN A 352 -1.38 26.49 27.71
CA GLN A 352 -2.32 26.14 28.77
C GLN A 352 -3.71 25.75 28.21
N MET A 353 -4.16 26.40 27.15
CA MET A 353 -5.39 26.03 26.46
C MET A 353 -5.26 24.61 25.87
N VAL A 354 -4.13 24.24 25.29
CA VAL A 354 -3.85 22.86 24.83
C VAL A 354 -3.97 21.89 26.01
N ARG A 355 -3.26 22.14 27.14
CA ARG A 355 -3.33 21.30 28.36
C ARG A 355 -4.74 21.08 28.86
N ASN A 356 -5.53 22.15 28.92
CA ASN A 356 -6.91 22.08 29.41
C ASN A 356 -7.76 21.14 28.54
N ASN A 357 -7.59 21.16 27.22
CA ASN A 357 -8.29 20.23 26.33
C ASN A 357 -7.86 18.78 26.52
N MET A 358 -6.57 18.54 26.72
CA MET A 358 -6.05 17.19 27.01
C MET A 358 -6.57 16.65 28.33
N GLN A 359 -6.66 17.50 29.37
CA GLN A 359 -7.25 17.11 30.66
C GLN A 359 -8.72 16.71 30.51
N VAL A 360 -9.50 17.47 29.72
CA VAL A 360 -10.91 17.12 29.46
C VAL A 360 -11.05 15.75 28.80
N LEU A 361 -10.17 15.40 27.85
CA LEU A 361 -10.16 14.07 27.22
C LEU A 361 -9.89 12.97 28.25
N ARG A 362 -8.83 13.15 29.08
CA ARG A 362 -8.42 12.20 30.11
C ARG A 362 -9.53 11.91 31.12
N GLU A 363 -10.23 12.95 31.58
CA GLU A 363 -11.32 12.82 32.55
C GLU A 363 -12.59 12.20 31.97
N ASN A 364 -12.82 12.31 30.65
CA ASN A 364 -14.10 11.93 30.05
C ASN A 364 -14.03 10.71 29.12
N GLY A 365 -12.89 10.00 29.09
CA GLY A 365 -12.80 8.71 28.40
C GLY A 365 -12.70 8.82 26.89
N ALA A 366 -12.00 9.84 26.37
CA ALA A 366 -11.70 10.01 24.95
C ALA A 366 -10.19 10.19 24.72
N LYS A 367 -9.73 9.86 23.53
CA LYS A 367 -8.40 10.14 23.05
C LYS A 367 -8.41 11.06 21.84
N CYS A 368 -7.27 11.60 21.45
CA CYS A 368 -7.20 12.52 20.33
C CYS A 368 -6.19 12.11 19.25
N ILE A 369 -6.52 12.55 18.04
CA ILE A 369 -5.59 12.80 16.95
C ILE A 369 -5.26 14.29 17.05
N MET A 370 -4.00 14.66 17.17
CA MET A 370 -3.56 16.06 17.21
C MET A 370 -2.95 16.47 15.89
N ARG A 371 -3.21 17.71 15.49
CA ARG A 371 -2.48 18.36 14.38
C ARG A 371 -2.29 19.83 14.70
N PHE A 372 -1.08 20.34 14.45
CA PHE A 372 -0.78 21.77 14.49
C PHE A 372 -0.62 22.28 13.06
N ALA A 373 -1.24 23.42 12.77
CA ALA A 373 -1.10 24.10 11.47
C ALA A 373 -1.17 25.61 11.70
N TYR A 374 -0.74 26.40 10.73
CA TYR A 374 -0.78 27.87 10.86
C TYR A 374 -1.91 28.50 10.05
N SER A 375 -2.35 27.84 8.99
CA SER A 375 -3.45 28.30 8.16
C SER A 375 -4.43 27.16 7.87
N ASP A 376 -5.72 27.48 7.82
CA ASP A 376 -6.79 26.61 7.36
C ASP A 376 -7.44 27.12 6.06
N SER A 377 -6.72 27.97 5.32
CA SER A 377 -7.21 28.54 4.05
C SER A 377 -6.05 28.79 3.09
N GLU A 378 -6.20 28.35 1.85
CA GLU A 378 -5.26 28.65 0.76
C GLU A 378 -5.14 30.16 0.48
N ASN A 379 -6.15 30.93 0.86
CA ASN A 379 -6.20 32.38 0.63
C ASN A 379 -5.54 33.18 1.77
N GLU A 380 -5.12 32.54 2.85
CA GLU A 380 -4.56 33.20 4.04
C GLU A 380 -3.08 32.93 4.22
N LYS A 381 -2.26 33.63 3.45
CA LYS A 381 -0.79 33.61 3.62
C LYS A 381 -0.33 34.44 4.82
N PRO A 382 0.84 34.17 5.42
CA PRO A 382 1.71 33.03 5.16
C PRO A 382 1.10 31.72 5.63
N TRP A 383 1.39 30.60 4.94
CA TRP A 383 0.87 29.29 5.27
C TRP A 383 1.66 28.56 6.35
N ASP A 384 2.96 28.82 6.39
CA ASP A 384 3.89 28.27 7.40
C ASP A 384 5.00 29.30 7.74
N PRO A 385 5.59 29.26 8.93
CA PRO A 385 6.79 30.04 9.28
C PRO A 385 8.05 29.34 8.80
N THR A 386 9.21 29.94 9.08
CA THR A 386 10.51 29.34 8.76
C THR A 386 10.73 28.02 9.53
N PRO A 387 11.58 27.12 9.00
CA PRO A 387 11.89 25.85 9.68
C PRO A 387 12.35 26.03 11.13
N GLU A 388 13.12 27.08 11.45
CA GLU A 388 13.60 27.37 12.80
C GLU A 388 12.45 27.70 13.75
N VAL A 389 11.43 28.41 13.28
CA VAL A 389 10.23 28.73 14.09
C VAL A 389 9.41 27.48 14.30
N VAL A 390 9.26 26.61 13.29
CA VAL A 390 8.60 25.31 13.45
C VAL A 390 9.29 24.46 14.51
N GLN A 391 10.62 24.37 14.49
CA GLN A 391 11.41 23.64 15.49
C GLN A 391 11.20 24.21 16.91
N MET A 392 11.18 25.54 17.02
CA MET A 392 10.92 26.23 18.28
C MET A 392 9.51 25.91 18.81
N HIS A 393 8.49 25.92 17.97
CA HIS A 393 7.13 25.60 18.36
C HIS A 393 6.96 24.14 18.79
N ILE A 394 7.64 23.21 18.12
CA ILE A 394 7.65 21.80 18.56
C ILE A 394 8.29 21.67 19.94
N ALA A 395 9.38 22.40 20.20
CA ALA A 395 10.01 22.44 21.52
C ALA A 395 9.10 23.04 22.59
N ASP A 396 8.34 24.10 22.27
CA ASP A 396 7.38 24.73 23.18
C ASP A 396 6.26 23.80 23.62
N ILE A 397 5.75 22.96 22.71
CA ILE A 397 4.66 22.02 23.01
C ILE A 397 5.14 20.67 23.53
N LYS A 398 6.43 20.32 23.40
CA LYS A 398 6.99 19.04 23.85
C LYS A 398 6.58 18.65 25.28
N PRO A 399 6.64 19.55 26.30
CA PRO A 399 6.19 19.20 27.64
C PRO A 399 4.74 18.72 27.72
N VAL A 400 3.85 19.32 26.93
CA VAL A 400 2.42 18.91 26.89
C VAL A 400 2.25 17.56 26.22
N LEU A 401 2.97 17.33 25.10
CA LEU A 401 2.91 16.04 24.39
C LEU A 401 3.36 14.88 25.29
N GLN A 402 4.39 15.10 26.11
CA GLN A 402 4.89 14.11 27.06
C GLN A 402 3.94 13.89 28.23
N GLU A 403 3.42 14.97 28.83
CA GLU A 403 2.51 14.92 29.98
C GLU A 403 1.18 14.24 29.66
N TYR A 404 0.65 14.42 28.44
CA TYR A 404 -0.64 13.92 28.01
C TYR A 404 -0.53 12.84 26.93
N SER A 405 0.61 12.18 26.81
CA SER A 405 0.82 11.09 25.85
C SER A 405 -0.18 9.94 26.01
N ASP A 406 -0.76 9.77 27.19
CA ASP A 406 -1.78 8.78 27.50
C ASP A 406 -3.08 8.97 26.68
N VAL A 407 -3.48 10.22 26.45
CA VAL A 407 -4.69 10.55 25.66
C VAL A 407 -4.39 10.93 24.21
N ILE A 408 -3.13 10.96 23.80
CA ILE A 408 -2.73 11.13 22.39
C ILE A 408 -2.69 9.76 21.71
N MET A 409 -3.59 9.54 20.77
CA MET A 409 -3.58 8.35 19.91
C MET A 409 -2.48 8.46 18.83
N CYS A 410 -2.42 9.62 18.17
CA CYS A 410 -1.47 9.94 17.10
C CYS A 410 -1.29 11.45 16.99
N LEU A 411 -0.07 11.90 16.65
CA LEU A 411 0.21 13.27 16.23
C LEU A 411 0.37 13.28 14.71
N GLN A 412 -0.63 13.78 13.97
CA GLN A 412 -0.47 13.95 12.53
C GLN A 412 0.57 15.03 12.23
N ALA A 413 1.47 14.75 11.32
CA ALA A 413 2.51 15.66 10.90
C ALA A 413 1.88 16.90 10.28
N GLY A 414 1.79 17.94 11.07
CA GLY A 414 1.32 19.26 10.72
C GLY A 414 2.47 20.21 10.47
N PHE A 415 2.33 21.46 10.91
CA PHE A 415 3.32 22.55 10.87
C PHE A 415 3.73 23.03 9.47
N VAL A 416 3.68 22.21 8.46
CA VAL A 416 4.08 22.52 7.08
C VAL A 416 2.83 22.70 6.21
N GLY A 417 2.70 23.85 5.58
CA GLY A 417 1.68 24.13 4.60
C GLY A 417 0.28 24.40 5.17
N VAL A 418 -0.65 24.66 4.27
CA VAL A 418 -2.06 24.86 4.60
C VAL A 418 -2.63 23.60 5.22
N TRP A 419 -3.46 23.74 6.26
CA TRP A 419 -4.03 22.66 7.09
C TRP A 419 -2.98 21.74 7.75
N GLY A 420 -1.68 22.00 7.53
CA GLY A 420 -0.62 21.08 7.93
C GLY A 420 -0.56 19.82 7.05
N GLU A 421 -0.95 19.90 5.77
CA GLU A 421 -1.00 18.78 4.84
C GLU A 421 0.20 18.68 3.91
N TRP A 422 1.18 19.58 4.08
CA TRP A 422 2.49 19.53 3.41
C TRP A 422 2.48 19.85 1.91
N TYR A 423 1.38 20.32 1.36
CA TYR A 423 1.28 20.63 -0.07
C TYR A 423 1.57 22.10 -0.36
N TYR A 424 0.69 23.03 0.10
CA TYR A 424 0.90 24.47 -0.07
C TYR A 424 1.82 24.99 1.03
N THR A 425 3.05 25.36 0.69
CA THR A 425 4.07 25.83 1.63
C THR A 425 4.82 27.02 1.04
N GLU A 426 5.42 27.86 1.89
CA GLU A 426 6.25 28.99 1.50
C GLU A 426 7.72 28.84 1.97
N ASN A 427 7.97 28.04 3.00
CA ASN A 427 9.28 27.91 3.64
C ASN A 427 9.88 26.50 3.54
N PHE A 428 9.15 25.57 2.93
CA PHE A 428 9.63 24.21 2.67
C PHE A 428 9.52 23.94 1.17
N GLU A 429 10.29 22.99 0.64
CA GLU A 429 10.26 22.67 -0.79
C GLU A 429 8.83 22.37 -1.26
N PHE A 430 8.43 23.00 -2.39
CA PHE A 430 7.11 22.78 -2.97
C PHE A 430 7.10 21.50 -3.78
N ALA A 431 6.16 20.59 -3.48
CA ALA A 431 6.03 19.29 -4.14
C ALA A 431 7.34 18.48 -4.23
N PRO A 432 8.05 18.27 -3.11
CA PRO A 432 9.32 17.56 -3.14
C PRO A 432 9.11 16.10 -3.59
N SER A 433 10.08 15.57 -4.34
CA SER A 433 10.01 14.23 -4.93
C SER A 433 11.21 13.34 -4.57
N THR A 434 12.32 13.94 -4.14
CA THR A 434 13.55 13.23 -3.79
C THR A 434 13.86 13.33 -2.29
N PRO A 435 14.68 12.43 -1.73
CA PRO A 435 15.10 12.53 -0.34
C PRO A 435 15.78 13.87 0.00
N GLU A 436 16.60 14.40 -0.89
CA GLU A 436 17.32 15.65 -0.69
C GLU A 436 16.36 16.86 -0.55
N GLU A 437 15.26 16.83 -1.28
CA GLU A 437 14.20 17.86 -1.20
C GLU A 437 13.34 17.73 0.07
N HIS A 438 13.40 16.59 0.76
CA HIS A 438 12.66 16.34 2.01
C HIS A 438 13.44 16.69 3.30
N VAL A 439 14.73 17.04 3.24
CA VAL A 439 15.57 17.22 4.44
C VAL A 439 14.96 18.16 5.49
N LEU A 440 14.39 19.31 5.07
CA LEU A 440 13.74 20.23 6.04
C LEU A 440 12.47 19.63 6.65
N ARG A 441 11.74 18.80 5.89
CA ARG A 441 10.53 18.12 6.36
C ARG A 441 10.88 16.96 7.29
N GLU A 442 11.97 16.23 7.02
CA GLU A 442 12.52 15.20 7.90
C GLU A 442 12.92 15.79 9.26
N GLN A 443 13.59 16.93 9.27
CA GLN A 443 13.90 17.64 10.52
C GLN A 443 12.67 18.00 11.35
N VAL A 444 11.54 18.33 10.72
CA VAL A 444 10.26 18.58 11.40
C VAL A 444 9.71 17.28 12.00
N THR A 445 9.70 16.19 11.24
CA THR A 445 9.20 14.90 11.73
C THR A 445 10.09 14.30 12.80
N ASP A 446 11.41 14.43 12.70
CA ASP A 446 12.36 14.00 13.74
C ASP A 446 12.12 14.74 15.05
N ALA A 447 11.94 16.06 14.99
CA ALA A 447 11.63 16.85 16.19
C ALA A 447 10.28 16.44 16.82
N MET A 448 9.28 16.10 16.01
CA MET A 448 7.98 15.58 16.49
C MET A 448 8.14 14.21 17.15
N LEU A 449 8.93 13.31 16.54
CA LEU A 449 9.23 11.98 17.09
C LEU A 449 10.01 12.09 18.42
N GLU A 450 10.94 13.06 18.53
CA GLU A 450 11.66 13.34 19.77
C GLU A 450 10.74 13.98 20.84
N ALA A 451 9.75 14.77 20.42
CA ALA A 451 8.82 15.40 21.35
C ALA A 451 7.82 14.39 21.96
N LEU A 452 7.52 13.30 21.26
CA LEU A 452 6.64 12.24 21.73
C LEU A 452 7.41 11.10 22.43
N PRO A 453 6.84 10.45 23.45
CA PRO A 453 7.38 9.19 23.95
C PRO A 453 7.41 8.11 22.86
N ALA A 454 8.36 7.16 23.00
CA ALA A 454 8.63 6.14 21.98
C ALA A 454 7.43 5.22 21.63
N GLU A 455 6.47 5.10 22.53
CA GLU A 455 5.24 4.33 22.32
C GLU A 455 4.14 5.09 21.54
N ARG A 456 4.42 6.30 21.09
CA ARG A 456 3.49 7.09 20.27
C ARG A 456 4.05 7.32 18.87
N SER A 457 3.15 7.46 17.92
CA SER A 457 3.47 7.63 16.49
C SER A 457 3.10 9.02 15.97
N ILE A 458 3.74 9.40 14.87
CA ILE A 458 3.31 10.51 14.03
C ILE A 458 2.65 9.94 12.77
N GLY A 459 1.74 10.71 12.13
CA GLY A 459 1.14 10.35 10.85
C GLY A 459 1.65 11.23 9.73
N LEU A 460 1.99 10.66 8.58
CA LEU A 460 2.35 11.36 7.35
C LEU A 460 1.23 11.28 6.31
N ARG A 461 1.07 12.35 5.52
CA ARG A 461 -0.03 12.51 4.55
C ARG A 461 0.06 11.55 3.34
N THR A 462 1.27 11.13 2.97
CA THR A 462 1.48 10.26 1.81
C THR A 462 2.57 9.21 2.08
N PRO A 463 2.49 8.03 1.42
CA PRO A 463 3.56 7.03 1.51
C PRO A 463 4.88 7.54 0.93
N MET A 464 4.85 8.43 -0.06
CA MET A 464 6.03 9.04 -0.66
C MET A 464 6.85 9.82 0.37
N PHE A 465 6.22 10.53 1.30
CA PHE A 465 6.91 11.24 2.36
C PHE A 465 7.66 10.26 3.28
N LYS A 466 7.00 9.20 3.74
CA LYS A 466 7.66 8.18 4.55
C LYS A 466 8.81 7.50 3.80
N ARG A 467 8.60 7.16 2.53
CA ARG A 467 9.63 6.53 1.69
C ARG A 467 10.86 7.44 1.56
N ASN A 468 10.69 8.73 1.30
CA ASN A 468 11.81 9.64 1.08
C ASN A 468 12.60 9.98 2.36
N MET A 469 11.96 9.94 3.54
CA MET A 469 12.60 10.31 4.80
C MET A 469 13.05 9.10 5.63
N TYR A 470 12.36 7.98 5.59
CA TYR A 470 12.58 6.88 6.54
C TYR A 470 12.74 5.50 5.89
N ALA A 471 12.66 5.39 4.58
CA ALA A 471 12.80 4.12 3.88
C ALA A 471 13.67 4.25 2.64
N SER A 472 14.36 3.18 2.26
CA SER A 472 15.23 3.16 1.08
C SER A 472 14.46 3.05 -0.23
N SER A 473 13.24 2.51 -0.19
CA SER A 473 12.37 2.32 -1.35
C SER A 473 10.94 2.00 -0.87
N TYR A 474 9.98 1.87 -1.80
CA TYR A 474 8.64 1.34 -1.50
C TYR A 474 8.62 -0.16 -1.10
N ARG A 475 9.76 -0.85 -1.16
CA ARG A 475 9.92 -2.22 -0.63
C ARG A 475 10.30 -2.25 0.83
N ASP A 476 10.94 -1.22 1.29
CA ASP A 476 11.45 -1.12 2.65
C ASP A 476 10.30 -0.81 3.62
N THR A 477 9.31 -1.71 3.69
CA THR A 477 8.17 -1.67 4.60
C THR A 477 8.55 -2.19 5.99
N LEU A 478 7.65 -2.04 6.93
CA LEU A 478 7.77 -2.73 8.22
C LEU A 478 7.47 -4.22 8.05
N THR A 479 8.07 -5.02 8.90
CA THR A 479 7.90 -6.47 8.99
C THR A 479 7.61 -6.87 10.44
N LEU A 480 7.26 -8.12 10.70
CA LEU A 480 7.13 -8.64 12.07
C LEU A 480 8.38 -8.40 12.93
N ALA A 481 9.57 -8.43 12.32
CA ALA A 481 10.84 -8.23 13.03
C ALA A 481 11.15 -6.75 13.31
N THR A 482 10.61 -5.84 12.52
CA THR A 482 10.91 -4.39 12.62
C THR A 482 9.75 -3.56 13.16
N ALA A 483 8.54 -4.12 13.18
CA ALA A 483 7.37 -3.48 13.77
C ALA A 483 7.56 -3.24 15.27
N TYR A 484 7.04 -2.14 15.76
CA TYR A 484 6.98 -1.77 17.19
C TYR A 484 8.33 -1.75 17.93
N ASN A 485 9.46 -1.71 17.21
CA ASN A 485 10.81 -1.73 17.79
C ASN A 485 11.27 -0.35 18.33
N GLY A 486 10.44 0.69 18.20
CA GLY A 486 10.72 2.04 18.67
C GLY A 486 11.60 2.89 17.73
N SER A 487 12.00 2.36 16.57
CA SER A 487 12.70 3.15 15.56
C SER A 487 11.78 4.22 14.95
N ASP A 488 12.35 5.28 14.39
CA ASP A 488 11.58 6.37 13.78
C ASP A 488 10.69 5.84 12.66
N LYS A 489 11.22 4.97 11.80
CA LYS A 489 10.44 4.29 10.75
C LYS A 489 9.22 3.53 11.30
N ALA A 490 9.35 2.80 12.41
CA ALA A 490 8.26 2.05 13.03
C ALA A 490 7.22 2.96 13.73
N ARG A 491 7.61 4.19 14.05
CA ARG A 491 6.76 5.20 14.69
C ARG A 491 6.09 6.15 13.70
N VAL A 492 6.44 6.07 12.42
CA VAL A 492 5.81 6.87 11.35
C VAL A 492 4.66 6.07 10.74
N SER A 493 3.44 6.57 10.92
CA SER A 493 2.19 6.04 10.39
C SER A 493 1.68 6.84 9.18
N GLY A 494 0.52 6.49 8.65
CA GLY A 494 -0.10 7.17 7.52
C GLY A 494 -1.43 7.84 7.86
N PHE A 495 -1.79 8.87 7.07
CA PHE A 495 -3.16 9.34 6.98
C PHE A 495 -3.50 9.82 5.57
N ASN A 496 -4.76 9.65 5.16
CA ASN A 496 -5.25 10.01 3.84
C ASN A 496 -6.45 10.96 3.97
N ASP A 497 -6.27 12.23 3.62
CA ASP A 497 -7.32 13.24 3.74
C ASP A 497 -8.22 13.34 2.49
N CYS A 498 -8.08 12.40 1.53
CA CYS A 498 -8.92 12.30 0.33
C CYS A 498 -9.26 10.84 -0.05
N PHE A 499 -9.55 10.01 0.94
CA PHE A 499 -9.86 8.61 0.76
C PHE A 499 -10.99 8.37 -0.24
N GLY A 500 -10.75 7.52 -1.24
CA GLY A 500 -11.71 7.16 -2.27
C GLY A 500 -12.05 8.28 -3.25
N ALA A 501 -11.29 9.38 -3.31
CA ALA A 501 -11.61 10.53 -4.15
C ALA A 501 -11.20 10.38 -5.62
N SER A 502 -10.22 9.55 -5.92
CA SER A 502 -9.73 9.26 -7.28
C SER A 502 -8.79 8.05 -7.29
N SER A 503 -8.27 7.68 -8.46
CA SER A 503 -7.25 6.63 -8.57
C SER A 503 -5.97 6.92 -7.77
N THR A 504 -5.70 8.18 -7.43
CA THR A 504 -4.54 8.61 -6.64
C THR A 504 -4.93 9.22 -5.29
N ASP A 505 -6.21 9.24 -4.94
CA ASP A 505 -6.74 9.96 -3.79
C ASP A 505 -6.22 11.39 -3.70
N GLN A 506 -6.40 12.13 -4.81
CA GLN A 506 -5.98 13.52 -4.96
C GLN A 506 -4.48 13.73 -4.64
N GLY A 507 -3.62 12.79 -5.08
CA GLY A 507 -2.18 12.87 -4.91
C GLY A 507 -1.63 12.23 -3.63
N THR A 508 -2.44 11.50 -2.88
CA THR A 508 -1.94 10.64 -1.79
C THR A 508 -1.02 9.55 -2.33
N PHE A 509 -1.40 8.95 -3.45
CA PHE A 509 -0.62 7.89 -4.10
C PHE A 509 -0.01 8.39 -5.41
N GLU A 510 1.28 8.15 -5.61
CA GLU A 510 1.98 8.47 -6.86
C GLU A 510 1.74 7.39 -7.93
N ASN A 511 1.75 6.13 -7.51
CA ASN A 511 1.74 4.96 -8.38
C ASN A 511 1.28 3.71 -7.60
N ILE A 512 1.29 2.56 -8.25
CA ILE A 512 0.91 1.28 -7.65
C ILE A 512 1.86 0.91 -6.49
N ALA A 513 3.18 1.13 -6.64
CA ALA A 513 4.15 0.79 -5.59
C ALA A 513 3.89 1.57 -4.29
N SER A 514 3.48 2.84 -4.38
CA SER A 514 3.10 3.62 -3.20
C SER A 514 1.84 3.10 -2.51
N ARG A 515 0.89 2.52 -3.27
CA ARG A 515 -0.29 1.84 -2.70
C ARG A 515 0.11 0.55 -1.97
N GLU A 516 0.93 -0.27 -2.62
CA GLU A 516 1.43 -1.53 -2.04
C GLU A 516 2.31 -1.28 -0.82
N TYR A 517 3.09 -0.20 -0.81
CA TYR A 517 3.85 0.20 0.37
C TYR A 517 2.92 0.39 1.58
N TRP A 518 1.84 1.18 1.46
CA TRP A 518 0.91 1.36 2.57
C TRP A 518 0.15 0.08 2.91
N LYS A 519 -0.22 -0.73 1.94
CA LYS A 519 -0.87 -2.01 2.18
C LYS A 519 -0.06 -2.91 3.13
N ASN A 520 1.26 -2.94 2.97
CA ASN A 520 2.15 -3.72 3.82
C ASN A 520 2.51 -3.00 5.12
N ASP A 521 2.79 -1.70 5.06
CA ASP A 521 3.31 -0.91 6.18
C ASP A 521 2.22 -0.62 7.22
N THR A 522 0.98 -0.33 6.80
CA THR A 522 -0.14 -0.01 7.67
C THR A 522 -0.68 -1.21 8.45
N ARG A 523 -0.25 -2.43 8.12
CA ARG A 523 -0.49 -3.60 8.98
C ARG A 523 0.10 -3.40 10.38
N TYR A 524 1.15 -2.58 10.50
CA TYR A 524 1.91 -2.35 11.72
C TYR A 524 1.85 -0.91 12.22
N THR A 525 1.14 -0.02 11.53
CA THR A 525 1.03 1.40 11.88
C THR A 525 -0.41 1.89 11.75
N LEU A 526 -0.72 2.98 12.47
CA LEU A 526 -2.01 3.64 12.35
C LEU A 526 -2.28 4.09 10.91
N MET A 527 -3.50 3.88 10.45
CA MET A 527 -4.01 4.41 9.20
C MET A 527 -5.38 5.04 9.42
N GLY A 528 -5.57 6.23 8.90
CA GLY A 528 -6.85 6.92 8.99
C GLY A 528 -6.87 8.17 8.14
N GLY A 529 -7.81 9.08 8.42
CA GLY A 529 -7.94 10.32 7.68
C GLY A 529 -9.38 10.74 7.43
N GLU A 530 -9.64 11.26 6.23
CA GLU A 530 -10.98 11.70 5.82
C GLU A 530 -11.22 11.49 4.33
N THR A 531 -12.49 11.63 3.92
CA THR A 531 -12.88 11.65 2.52
C THR A 531 -12.98 13.09 2.02
N CYS A 532 -12.81 13.37 0.71
CA CYS A 532 -12.88 14.75 0.22
C CYS A 532 -13.85 14.94 -0.98
N ALA A 533 -14.04 13.95 -1.81
CA ALA A 533 -14.90 14.04 -3.00
C ALA A 533 -15.54 12.70 -3.34
N VAL A 534 -16.72 12.76 -3.97
CA VAL A 534 -17.41 11.57 -4.50
C VAL A 534 -16.78 11.16 -5.83
N SER A 535 -16.50 9.88 -5.97
CA SER A 535 -16.01 9.24 -7.20
C SER A 535 -16.47 7.78 -7.27
N SER A 536 -16.12 7.05 -8.33
CA SER A 536 -16.33 5.60 -8.39
C SER A 536 -15.45 4.81 -7.39
N TYR A 537 -14.40 5.43 -6.86
CA TYR A 537 -13.53 4.81 -5.85
C TYR A 537 -14.11 4.84 -4.44
N CYS A 538 -15.19 5.59 -4.20
CA CYS A 538 -15.92 5.56 -2.93
C CYS A 538 -17.16 4.64 -2.94
N GLU A 539 -17.37 3.82 -3.97
CA GLU A 539 -18.40 2.80 -3.97
C GLU A 539 -18.09 1.71 -2.93
N CYS A 540 -19.12 1.05 -2.41
CA CYS A 540 -19.00 0.15 -1.26
C CYS A 540 -17.95 -0.94 -1.44
N ASP A 541 -17.93 -1.63 -2.58
CA ASP A 541 -16.99 -2.74 -2.82
C ASP A 541 -15.54 -2.26 -2.79
N VAL A 542 -15.26 -1.11 -3.42
CA VAL A 542 -13.92 -0.51 -3.44
C VAL A 542 -13.53 -0.01 -2.05
N THR A 543 -14.45 0.69 -1.38
CA THR A 543 -14.21 1.23 -0.03
C THR A 543 -13.90 0.13 0.98
N LEU A 544 -14.69 -0.95 1.00
CA LEU A 544 -14.45 -2.07 1.91
C LEU A 544 -13.13 -2.77 1.64
N GLN A 545 -12.79 -2.98 0.36
CA GLN A 545 -11.51 -3.57 -0.02
C GLN A 545 -10.32 -2.67 0.39
N ASP A 546 -10.40 -1.35 0.12
CA ASP A 546 -9.35 -0.41 0.53
C ASP A 546 -9.25 -0.27 2.06
N CYS A 547 -10.37 -0.40 2.79
CA CYS A 547 -10.34 -0.44 4.25
C CYS A 547 -9.61 -1.67 4.79
N GLU A 548 -9.78 -2.83 4.15
CA GLU A 548 -9.04 -4.06 4.47
C GLU A 548 -7.58 -3.95 4.08
N ASP A 549 -7.30 -3.53 2.85
CA ASP A 549 -5.95 -3.46 2.28
C ASP A 549 -5.05 -2.48 3.04
N TYR A 550 -5.59 -1.33 3.47
CA TYR A 550 -4.81 -0.31 4.19
C TYR A 550 -5.07 -0.29 5.70
N HIS A 551 -5.71 -1.30 6.27
CA HIS A 551 -5.89 -1.46 7.72
C HIS A 551 -6.47 -0.22 8.41
N TRP A 552 -7.56 0.34 7.84
CA TRP A 552 -8.16 1.58 8.31
C TRP A 552 -8.60 1.51 9.77
N THR A 553 -8.04 2.41 10.58
CA THR A 553 -8.26 2.47 12.02
C THR A 553 -9.29 3.53 12.41
N TYR A 554 -9.24 4.72 11.77
CA TYR A 554 -10.10 5.84 12.11
C TYR A 554 -10.46 6.69 10.88
N LEU A 555 -11.66 7.33 10.90
CA LEU A 555 -12.16 8.13 9.77
C LEU A 555 -13.00 9.30 10.26
N ASN A 556 -12.97 10.45 9.55
CA ASN A 556 -13.74 11.65 9.87
C ASN A 556 -15.24 11.43 9.65
N ILE A 557 -16.06 11.65 10.69
CA ILE A 557 -17.54 11.56 10.59
C ILE A 557 -18.17 12.83 9.99
N GLU A 558 -17.45 13.95 10.02
CA GLU A 558 -18.01 15.25 9.66
C GLU A 558 -17.74 15.64 8.20
N TYR A 559 -16.76 14.97 7.56
CA TYR A 559 -16.31 15.27 6.19
C TYR A 559 -15.79 13.99 5.47
N ASN A 560 -16.15 13.70 4.18
CA ASN A 560 -17.12 14.43 3.35
C ASN A 560 -18.49 13.74 3.43
N ARG A 561 -19.53 14.49 3.77
CA ARG A 561 -20.89 13.91 3.98
C ARG A 561 -21.51 13.34 2.71
N GLN A 562 -21.13 13.80 1.52
CA GLN A 562 -21.64 13.24 0.27
C GLN A 562 -21.10 11.82 0.04
N VAL A 563 -19.82 11.57 0.36
CA VAL A 563 -19.22 10.23 0.34
C VAL A 563 -19.91 9.32 1.37
N HIS A 564 -20.14 9.82 2.59
CA HIS A 564 -20.87 9.05 3.61
C HIS A 564 -22.29 8.66 3.15
N ASN A 565 -22.95 9.49 2.35
CA ASN A 565 -24.24 9.14 1.77
C ASN A 565 -24.10 8.03 0.72
N VAL A 566 -23.03 8.01 -0.09
CA VAL A 566 -22.78 6.87 -1.01
C VAL A 566 -22.71 5.56 -0.25
N TRP A 567 -22.00 5.52 0.89
CA TRP A 567 -21.92 4.32 1.72
C TRP A 567 -23.26 3.91 2.36
N LYS A 568 -24.05 4.88 2.80
CA LYS A 568 -25.39 4.63 3.36
C LYS A 568 -26.35 4.11 2.29
N ASP A 569 -26.37 4.75 1.13
CA ASP A 569 -27.22 4.37 0.00
C ASP A 569 -26.79 3.01 -0.60
N GLY A 570 -25.49 2.73 -0.59
CA GLY A 570 -24.88 1.46 -1.00
C GLY A 570 -25.01 0.32 0.04
N GLY A 571 -25.38 0.65 1.28
CA GLY A 571 -25.64 -0.34 2.33
C GLY A 571 -24.40 -0.81 3.12
N CYS A 572 -23.21 -0.24 2.89
CA CYS A 572 -21.97 -0.62 3.59
C CYS A 572 -21.63 0.25 4.82
N TRP A 573 -22.43 1.28 5.12
CA TRP A 573 -22.15 2.20 6.23
C TRP A 573 -21.97 1.49 7.57
N ASP A 574 -22.90 0.61 7.94
CA ASP A 574 -22.87 -0.08 9.24
C ASP A 574 -21.68 -1.05 9.32
N GLU A 575 -21.28 -1.65 8.21
CA GLU A 575 -20.11 -2.50 8.15
C GLU A 575 -18.82 -1.70 8.33
N ILE A 576 -18.68 -0.55 7.66
CA ILE A 576 -17.54 0.35 7.83
C ILE A 576 -17.46 0.81 9.29
N GLU A 577 -18.55 1.31 9.89
CA GLU A 577 -18.57 1.77 11.28
C GLU A 577 -18.19 0.64 12.26
N ARG A 578 -18.72 -0.57 12.03
CA ARG A 578 -18.46 -1.75 12.85
C ARG A 578 -17.00 -2.19 12.77
N ARG A 579 -16.38 -2.16 11.58
CA ARG A 579 -15.07 -2.74 11.30
C ARG A 579 -13.90 -1.76 11.33
N LEU A 580 -14.09 -0.43 11.29
CA LEU A 580 -12.99 0.54 11.43
C LEU A 580 -12.15 0.24 12.67
N GLY A 581 -10.84 0.06 12.47
CA GLY A 581 -9.91 -0.38 13.49
C GLY A 581 -10.09 -1.86 13.85
N TYR A 582 -9.78 -2.21 15.09
CA TYR A 582 -9.95 -3.57 15.58
C TYR A 582 -11.41 -3.86 15.97
N ARG A 583 -11.82 -5.12 15.83
CA ARG A 583 -13.08 -5.65 16.39
C ARG A 583 -12.82 -7.04 16.94
N LEU A 584 -12.58 -7.11 18.24
CA LEU A 584 -12.19 -8.33 18.92
C LEU A 584 -13.42 -9.04 19.50
N SER A 585 -13.45 -10.36 19.39
CA SER A 585 -14.48 -11.21 20.02
C SER A 585 -13.86 -12.52 20.49
N PHE A 586 -14.40 -13.10 21.58
CA PHE A 586 -14.13 -14.52 21.85
C PHE A 586 -14.79 -15.36 20.75
N ALA A 587 -14.04 -16.32 20.21
CA ALA A 587 -14.57 -17.41 19.39
C ALA A 587 -14.85 -18.62 20.29
N ASP A 588 -13.79 -19.12 20.94
CA ASP A 588 -13.86 -20.28 21.84
C ASP A 588 -12.98 -20.06 23.06
N VAL A 589 -13.35 -20.70 24.16
CA VAL A 589 -12.56 -20.76 25.40
C VAL A 589 -12.47 -22.21 25.85
N TYR A 590 -11.27 -22.65 26.17
CA TYR A 590 -11.03 -23.97 26.72
C TYR A 590 -10.37 -23.85 28.09
N HIS A 591 -10.72 -24.75 29.04
CA HIS A 591 -10.16 -24.69 30.38
C HIS A 591 -10.10 -26.06 31.04
N SER A 592 -9.10 -26.27 31.89
CA SER A 592 -9.10 -27.41 32.81
C SER A 592 -10.10 -27.18 33.95
N THR A 593 -10.45 -28.23 34.69
CA THR A 593 -11.37 -28.11 35.84
C THR A 593 -10.74 -27.23 36.92
N PRO A 594 -11.39 -26.12 37.33
CA PRO A 594 -10.84 -25.24 38.35
C PRO A 594 -10.92 -25.88 39.75
N ALA A 595 -9.85 -25.66 40.54
CA ALA A 595 -9.81 -26.11 41.96
C ALA A 595 -8.97 -25.15 42.81
N ALA A 596 -9.39 -24.83 44.01
CA ALA A 596 -8.67 -23.94 44.91
C ALA A 596 -7.26 -24.50 45.23
N GLY A 597 -6.23 -23.64 45.14
CA GLY A 597 -4.84 -24.00 45.38
C GLY A 597 -4.18 -24.82 44.25
N GLN A 598 -4.83 -24.93 43.09
CA GLN A 598 -4.31 -25.63 41.93
C GLN A 598 -4.17 -24.70 40.72
N ASP A 599 -3.34 -25.09 39.77
CA ASP A 599 -3.24 -24.41 38.50
C ASP A 599 -4.40 -24.80 37.58
N MET A 600 -4.94 -23.82 36.87
CA MET A 600 -5.97 -23.98 35.85
C MET A 600 -5.39 -23.53 34.50
N THR A 601 -5.40 -24.42 33.53
CA THR A 601 -5.12 -24.05 32.14
C THR A 601 -6.33 -23.35 31.54
N VAL A 602 -6.10 -22.20 30.91
CA VAL A 602 -7.08 -21.43 30.15
C VAL A 602 -6.52 -21.13 28.76
N ALA A 603 -7.24 -21.50 27.72
CA ALA A 603 -6.93 -21.15 26.34
C ALA A 603 -8.05 -20.31 25.75
N LEU A 604 -7.71 -19.11 25.34
CA LEU A 604 -8.64 -18.13 24.74
C LEU A 604 -8.40 -18.09 23.22
N GLN A 605 -9.44 -18.26 22.43
CA GLN A 605 -9.42 -18.01 21.00
C GLN A 605 -10.15 -16.70 20.75
N ILE A 606 -9.40 -15.67 20.33
CA ILE A 606 -9.89 -14.31 20.10
C ILE A 606 -9.81 -14.02 18.60
N LYS A 607 -10.96 -13.74 17.99
CA LYS A 607 -11.05 -13.33 16.58
C LYS A 607 -10.98 -11.81 16.48
N ASN A 608 -10.28 -11.31 15.44
CA ASN A 608 -10.34 -9.92 15.04
C ASN A 608 -11.05 -9.80 13.68
N SER A 609 -12.28 -9.31 13.67
CA SER A 609 -13.09 -9.09 12.45
C SER A 609 -13.07 -7.63 11.98
N GLY A 610 -12.26 -6.77 12.61
CA GLY A 610 -12.02 -5.39 12.18
C GLY A 610 -11.14 -5.29 10.95
N PHE A 611 -10.81 -4.06 10.54
CA PHE A 611 -9.87 -3.79 9.44
C PHE A 611 -8.41 -3.72 9.92
N ALA A 612 -8.15 -3.49 11.20
CA ALA A 612 -6.82 -3.31 11.77
C ALA A 612 -6.65 -4.05 13.10
N ALA A 613 -5.42 -4.20 13.57
CA ALA A 613 -5.11 -4.57 14.95
C ALA A 613 -5.24 -3.35 15.88
N PRO A 614 -5.24 -3.52 17.22
CA PRO A 614 -4.92 -2.44 18.15
C PRO A 614 -3.51 -1.92 17.87
N MET A 615 -3.37 -0.64 17.47
CA MET A 615 -2.08 -0.12 16.98
C MET A 615 -1.19 0.47 18.09
N ASN A 616 -1.78 0.97 19.18
CA ASN A 616 -1.03 1.34 20.37
C ASN A 616 -0.98 0.17 21.35
N GLY A 617 0.11 0.04 22.09
CA GLY A 617 0.30 -1.06 23.05
C GLY A 617 -0.83 -1.12 24.09
N ARG A 618 -1.22 -2.33 24.47
CA ARG A 618 -2.25 -2.62 25.47
C ARG A 618 -1.73 -3.65 26.46
N ALA A 619 -2.07 -3.48 27.74
CA ALA A 619 -1.90 -4.55 28.70
C ALA A 619 -2.94 -5.66 28.47
N VAL A 620 -2.59 -6.88 28.79
CA VAL A 620 -3.49 -8.04 28.75
C VAL A 620 -3.47 -8.72 30.10
N GLU A 621 -4.63 -8.82 30.72
CA GLU A 621 -4.76 -9.35 32.08
C GLU A 621 -5.89 -10.38 32.15
N LEU A 622 -5.65 -11.48 32.84
CA LEU A 622 -6.72 -12.32 33.35
C LEU A 622 -6.99 -11.91 34.80
N ILE A 623 -8.25 -11.70 35.15
CA ILE A 623 -8.65 -11.27 36.48
C ILE A 623 -9.66 -12.26 37.04
N LEU A 624 -9.26 -12.95 38.12
CA LEU A 624 -10.14 -13.81 38.88
C LEU A 624 -10.77 -13.02 40.03
N VAL A 625 -12.09 -13.00 40.08
CA VAL A 625 -12.89 -12.44 41.19
C VAL A 625 -13.57 -13.59 41.89
N ASP A 626 -13.25 -13.83 43.17
CA ASP A 626 -13.86 -14.91 43.95
C ASP A 626 -15.22 -14.53 44.56
N GLY A 627 -15.89 -15.47 45.22
CA GLY A 627 -17.19 -15.26 45.84
C GLY A 627 -17.23 -14.20 46.98
N ASN A 628 -16.07 -13.82 47.48
CA ASN A 628 -15.91 -12.75 48.48
C ASN A 628 -15.59 -11.40 47.84
N GLY A 629 -15.46 -11.34 46.52
CA GLY A 629 -15.07 -10.15 45.75
C GLY A 629 -13.58 -9.87 45.75
N LYS A 630 -12.74 -10.81 46.21
CA LYS A 630 -11.28 -10.69 46.16
C LYS A 630 -10.82 -10.84 44.70
N LYS A 631 -10.01 -9.88 44.22
CA LYS A 631 -9.44 -9.91 42.88
C LYS A 631 -8.01 -10.48 42.92
N THR A 632 -7.71 -11.38 41.98
CA THR A 632 -6.35 -11.82 41.66
C THR A 632 -6.08 -11.51 40.21
N VAL A 633 -5.01 -10.77 39.93
CA VAL A 633 -4.64 -10.32 38.58
C VAL A 633 -3.45 -11.16 38.07
N TYR A 634 -3.55 -11.64 36.87
CA TYR A 634 -2.50 -12.36 36.14
C TYR A 634 -2.16 -11.54 34.89
N GLU A 635 -1.02 -10.83 34.95
CA GLU A 635 -0.51 -10.05 33.82
C GLU A 635 0.06 -11.00 32.75
N LEU A 636 -0.36 -10.81 31.50
CA LEU A 636 0.13 -11.60 30.36
C LEU A 636 1.14 -10.77 29.55
N ASN A 637 2.32 -10.53 30.15
CA ASN A 637 3.36 -9.65 29.60
C ASN A 637 4.01 -10.15 28.29
N ASP A 638 3.79 -11.40 27.93
CA ASP A 638 4.24 -12.02 26.68
C ASP A 638 3.19 -11.96 25.56
N VAL A 639 2.05 -11.33 25.80
CA VAL A 639 0.96 -11.17 24.84
C VAL A 639 0.84 -9.70 24.43
N ASP A 640 0.98 -9.43 23.14
CA ASP A 640 0.88 -8.08 22.58
C ASP A 640 -0.27 -7.98 21.57
N PRO A 641 -1.35 -7.25 21.91
CA PRO A 641 -2.51 -7.11 21.02
C PRO A 641 -2.22 -6.42 19.67
N ARG A 642 -1.08 -5.75 19.52
CA ARG A 642 -0.68 -5.16 18.23
C ARG A 642 -0.44 -6.22 17.15
N TYR A 643 -0.21 -7.47 17.54
CA TYR A 643 -0.08 -8.61 16.62
C TYR A 643 -1.40 -9.37 16.41
N TRP A 644 -2.53 -8.88 16.95
CA TRP A 644 -3.84 -9.48 16.71
C TRP A 644 -4.43 -8.95 15.40
N PHE A 645 -3.83 -9.34 14.30
CA PHE A 645 -4.15 -8.81 12.97
C PHE A 645 -5.59 -9.09 12.54
N ALA A 646 -6.11 -8.22 11.67
CA ALA A 646 -7.42 -8.37 11.04
C ALA A 646 -7.56 -9.73 10.33
N GLY A 647 -8.75 -10.34 10.42
CA GLY A 647 -9.04 -11.63 9.81
C GLY A 647 -8.42 -12.85 10.50
N ARG A 648 -7.68 -12.67 11.63
CA ARG A 648 -7.01 -13.77 12.35
C ARG A 648 -7.77 -14.17 13.61
N THR A 649 -7.58 -15.45 13.99
CA THR A 649 -7.94 -15.97 15.32
C THR A 649 -6.66 -16.14 16.12
N ILE A 650 -6.56 -15.47 17.24
CA ILE A 650 -5.42 -15.46 18.12
C ILE A 650 -5.65 -16.51 19.21
N ASN A 651 -4.66 -17.35 19.45
CA ASN A 651 -4.71 -18.35 20.52
C ASN A 651 -3.80 -17.93 21.67
N ILE A 652 -4.36 -17.82 22.88
CA ILE A 652 -3.67 -17.45 24.11
C ILE A 652 -3.87 -18.57 25.13
N GLU A 653 -2.84 -19.36 25.38
CA GLU A 653 -2.88 -20.41 26.39
C GLU A 653 -2.04 -20.01 27.61
N LYS A 654 -2.65 -20.09 28.80
CA LYS A 654 -2.02 -19.73 30.08
C LYS A 654 -2.41 -20.71 31.18
N ALA A 655 -1.46 -21.02 32.05
CA ALA A 655 -1.74 -21.63 33.33
C ALA A 655 -1.83 -20.52 34.40
N ILE A 656 -2.94 -20.43 35.08
CA ILE A 656 -3.17 -19.50 36.18
C ILE A 656 -3.35 -20.25 37.49
N SER A 657 -2.69 -19.83 38.57
CA SER A 657 -2.81 -20.46 39.89
C SER A 657 -4.02 -19.92 40.64
N ILE A 658 -5.03 -20.74 40.88
CA ILE A 658 -6.19 -20.37 41.67
C ILE A 658 -5.78 -20.26 43.15
N PRO A 659 -6.03 -19.11 43.83
CA PRO A 659 -5.67 -18.98 45.24
C PRO A 659 -6.29 -20.06 46.11
N ALA A 660 -5.53 -20.58 47.07
CA ALA A 660 -6.01 -21.65 47.99
C ALA A 660 -7.19 -21.20 48.91
N ASP A 661 -7.29 -19.90 49.11
CA ASP A 661 -8.34 -19.28 49.89
C ASP A 661 -9.55 -18.79 49.04
N ALA A 662 -9.47 -18.96 47.71
CA ALA A 662 -10.58 -18.63 46.84
C ALA A 662 -11.78 -19.60 47.10
N SER A 663 -12.99 -19.05 47.12
CA SER A 663 -14.19 -19.85 47.43
C SER A 663 -15.44 -19.21 46.86
N GLY A 664 -16.51 -20.04 46.78
CA GLY A 664 -17.82 -19.59 46.33
C GLY A 664 -17.89 -19.41 44.81
N LYS A 665 -18.78 -18.56 44.33
CA LYS A 665 -18.94 -18.29 42.89
C LYS A 665 -17.82 -17.38 42.42
N CYS A 666 -16.92 -17.92 41.61
CA CYS A 666 -15.81 -17.20 41.01
C CYS A 666 -16.12 -16.81 39.58
N THR A 667 -15.61 -15.67 39.14
CA THR A 667 -15.68 -15.20 37.73
C THR A 667 -14.28 -14.88 37.24
N LEU A 668 -13.94 -15.45 36.09
CA LEU A 668 -12.70 -15.11 35.36
C LEU A 668 -13.03 -14.10 34.27
N TYR A 669 -12.25 -13.04 34.20
CA TYR A 669 -12.37 -11.98 33.20
C TYR A 669 -11.09 -11.82 32.40
N LEU A 670 -11.22 -11.37 31.13
CA LEU A 670 -10.15 -10.80 30.35
C LEU A 670 -10.28 -9.27 30.43
N ASN A 671 -9.21 -8.60 30.83
CA ASN A 671 -9.09 -7.14 30.80
C ASN A 671 -8.04 -6.72 29.77
N LEU A 672 -8.37 -5.74 28.95
CA LEU A 672 -7.51 -5.13 27.95
C LEU A 672 -7.46 -3.61 28.21
N PRO A 673 -6.85 -3.19 29.33
CA PRO A 673 -6.87 -1.78 29.78
C PRO A 673 -5.89 -0.95 28.96
N ASP A 674 -5.96 0.36 29.14
CA ASP A 674 -4.87 1.23 28.70
C ASP A 674 -3.62 0.95 29.56
N PRO A 675 -2.40 0.87 28.96
CA PRO A 675 -1.19 0.56 29.73
C PRO A 675 -0.71 1.70 30.63
N LYS A 676 -1.27 2.92 30.44
CA LYS A 676 -0.87 4.09 31.26
C LYS A 676 -1.58 4.08 32.61
N PRO A 677 -0.87 4.22 33.73
CA PRO A 677 -1.47 4.20 35.07
C PRO A 677 -2.58 5.23 35.27
N THR A 678 -2.54 6.34 34.55
CA THR A 678 -3.57 7.40 34.59
C THR A 678 -4.92 6.97 34.00
N LEU A 679 -4.94 5.93 33.16
CA LEU A 679 -6.11 5.48 32.40
C LEU A 679 -6.48 4.03 32.70
N HIS A 680 -5.55 3.24 33.25
CA HIS A 680 -5.65 1.79 33.42
C HIS A 680 -6.95 1.33 34.10
N ASP A 681 -7.33 1.97 35.18
CA ASP A 681 -8.51 1.58 35.97
C ASP A 681 -9.81 2.25 35.50
N ASN A 682 -9.77 2.99 34.39
CA ASN A 682 -10.95 3.63 33.84
C ASN A 682 -11.58 2.76 32.76
N PRO A 683 -12.80 2.17 32.98
CA PRO A 683 -13.46 1.28 32.02
C PRO A 683 -13.63 1.86 30.62
N ARG A 684 -13.67 3.19 30.48
CA ARG A 684 -13.83 3.88 29.20
C ARG A 684 -12.61 3.76 28.28
N PHE A 685 -11.46 3.36 28.83
CA PHE A 685 -10.23 3.11 28.07
C PHE A 685 -9.88 1.63 27.92
N SER A 686 -10.68 0.72 28.47
CA SER A 686 -10.55 -0.73 28.26
C SER A 686 -11.28 -1.17 26.99
N ILE A 687 -10.76 -2.22 26.35
CA ILE A 687 -11.37 -2.78 25.14
C ILE A 687 -12.50 -3.73 25.51
N ARG A 688 -13.69 -3.46 24.99
CA ARG A 688 -14.86 -4.32 25.02
C ARG A 688 -14.84 -5.29 23.84
N LEU A 689 -15.04 -6.58 24.12
CA LEU A 689 -15.20 -7.61 23.08
C LEU A 689 -16.61 -7.63 22.50
N ALA A 690 -16.71 -8.04 21.24
CA ALA A 690 -17.94 -8.07 20.46
C ALA A 690 -18.76 -9.36 20.70
N ASN A 691 -19.02 -9.68 21.96
CA ASN A 691 -19.88 -10.80 22.34
C ASN A 691 -20.97 -10.28 23.31
N ASP A 692 -22.21 -10.75 23.14
CA ASP A 692 -23.29 -10.37 24.04
C ASP A 692 -23.11 -10.98 25.42
N GLY A 693 -23.36 -10.17 26.46
CA GLY A 693 -23.36 -10.62 27.87
C GLY A 693 -21.98 -10.87 28.48
N VAL A 694 -20.88 -10.56 27.78
CA VAL A 694 -19.54 -10.69 28.34
C VAL A 694 -19.01 -9.41 28.99
N TRP A 695 -19.39 -8.24 28.49
CA TRP A 695 -18.91 -6.96 28.99
C TRP A 695 -19.54 -6.56 30.33
N ASN A 696 -18.71 -6.09 31.24
CA ASN A 696 -19.10 -5.47 32.50
C ASN A 696 -18.77 -3.98 32.47
N ASP A 697 -19.79 -3.13 32.41
CA ASP A 697 -19.62 -1.68 32.26
C ASP A 697 -18.97 -1.01 33.48
N ASP A 698 -19.17 -1.52 34.70
CA ASP A 698 -18.63 -0.95 35.92
C ASP A 698 -17.12 -1.26 36.07
N LEU A 699 -16.71 -2.47 35.65
CA LEU A 699 -15.34 -2.93 35.81
C LEU A 699 -14.46 -2.64 34.58
N GLY A 700 -15.05 -2.56 33.39
CA GLY A 700 -14.31 -2.51 32.14
C GLY A 700 -13.70 -3.87 31.72
N TYR A 701 -14.30 -4.97 32.15
CA TYR A 701 -13.79 -6.32 31.95
C TYR A 701 -14.70 -7.16 31.06
N ASN A 702 -14.11 -8.11 30.33
CA ASN A 702 -14.82 -9.08 29.51
C ASN A 702 -14.89 -10.43 30.23
N LYS A 703 -16.08 -10.89 30.57
CA LYS A 703 -16.29 -12.15 31.27
C LYS A 703 -15.90 -13.35 30.39
N VAL A 704 -14.95 -14.16 30.85
CA VAL A 704 -14.53 -15.40 30.20
C VAL A 704 -15.42 -16.55 30.65
N MET A 705 -15.54 -16.77 31.96
CA MET A 705 -16.32 -17.86 32.51
C MET A 705 -16.70 -17.61 33.98
N GLU A 706 -17.66 -18.41 34.46
CA GLU A 706 -18.02 -18.48 35.88
C GLU A 706 -17.92 -19.94 36.36
N PHE A 707 -17.47 -20.15 37.59
CA PHE A 707 -17.38 -21.47 38.22
C PHE A 707 -17.52 -21.35 39.74
N ASN A 708 -17.71 -22.51 40.41
CA ASN A 708 -17.80 -22.58 41.89
C ASN A 708 -16.56 -23.33 42.42
N LEU A 709 -16.02 -22.83 43.53
CA LEU A 709 -14.99 -23.47 44.33
C LEU A 709 -15.49 -23.87 45.67
#